data_76decd47ef611d430cc979801549978d
#
_entry.id   76decd47ef611d430cc979801549978d
#
_cell.length_a   1.000
_cell.length_b   1.000
_cell.length_c   1.000
_cell.angle_alpha   90.00
_cell.angle_beta   90.00
_cell.angle_gamma   90.00
#
_symmetry.space_group_name_H-M   'P 1'
#
loop_
_entity.id
_entity.type
_entity.pdbx_description
1 polymer ?
#
loop_
_entity_poly.entity_id
_entity_poly.type
_entity_poly.pdbx_seq_one_letter_code
_entity_poly.pdbx_strand_id
1 'polypeptide(L)'
;MPQKAIQTTLEYRKSLNNMIQKPAKSTGFAQLSALLLLVTGGLFALYSLLFSPLAFPNIQAAAFLDSVAIPFSSEKIGELTIPIKLDNYLVFQDFHSLPAKYTILESYLFGGIVLLIATSALALFSQFKKFPFLGAGIGWIFLLTLSNVNGLNIGGQSANVPLVILLAGTVLPLVFFHIWGTQVRFWIRWVVIFLGFGTSVFILLQLSPIQNPALYLAEQSLIISLGLGISWLFWQGHGILSGAFVLLSKANQNLATKVSIQVFVLALIYFLMLLFLILDLGGEVNLPFPTFSPIYLIFPLGILGWFSIKEKIDQIDELAGPKSTIKALHFIGFAMMLWLIWKLEVSSNQPAEELVKHLLVYSQTGFTLFFFIYLMSNFLGLMNSGKAVHRIMYKPHSLPYYHLRIGGVISILVITIYLEAIVAAQANSLTNNILGDYYYQTDQKLEASILYENSWDRYRYNPKAKNLTAHILFQLNQPTLAKEHLEQSFAEAPQVDNILLVSERLQRENKLFEAIYYLENGLKRFPGNPYLVNNLALFYTLTQRYEEAALLLKEHARASEVTSSNWTALQTKLGLDPTSQEIGADLISQINQIAAIRKKGEKPESSDLESLRNSLQKETSPMLIHAGYRNLVTEINTSDPTKEIKHLDSLAQSEAFLDYTMQLQETAILRSLGAGRINEAVKNLNGLAFRNPGDAAYYLNLTGLIQAQQLDFQKASKDFIVAEEKGFKAFEGYHLAILELGGFNEKAAELTLEFPEKANLKISEDLILFGKFNQQLPEKLFEIWKSISNEEYKTAFALKLLSHKAHGLTKSQLTELGNSLTGKVNSENELQTFLKNPDWSDANSLGAFTRFLGLNEELTANPYFTPLVLSAADRAGDPLLAYEIINSASDFNQDPLLWI
;
A
#
# COMPACT_ATOMS: atom_id res chain seq x y z
N MET A 1 -73.66 -2.36 31.12
CA MET A 1 -72.24 -2.29 30.68
C MET A 1 -71.95 -2.44 29.19
N PRO A 2 -72.80 -2.92 28.27
CA PRO A 2 -72.43 -3.04 26.85
C PRO A 2 -72.47 -1.74 26.05
N GLN A 3 -73.28 -0.76 26.39
CA GLN A 3 -73.38 0.49 25.62
C GLN A 3 -72.13 1.40 25.69
N LYS A 4 -71.46 1.46 26.85
CA LYS A 4 -70.23 2.23 27.02
C LYS A 4 -69.07 1.67 26.22
N ALA A 5 -68.96 0.34 26.11
CA ALA A 5 -67.91 -0.32 25.31
C ALA A 5 -68.10 -0.11 23.80
N ILE A 6 -69.33 -0.09 23.32
CA ILE A 6 -69.66 0.17 21.92
C ILE A 6 -69.41 1.64 21.57
N GLN A 7 -69.71 2.56 22.47
CA GLN A 7 -69.42 3.98 22.27
C GLN A 7 -67.91 4.29 22.25
N THR A 8 -67.12 3.67 23.11
CA THR A 8 -65.67 3.81 23.15
C THR A 8 -65.02 3.22 21.87
N THR A 9 -65.55 2.11 21.36
CA THR A 9 -65.05 1.47 20.12
C THR A 9 -65.41 2.32 18.87
N LEU A 10 -66.60 2.95 18.87
CA LEU A 10 -67.02 3.88 17.82
C LEU A 10 -66.22 5.20 17.86
N GLU A 11 -65.92 5.72 19.04
CA GLU A 11 -65.03 6.89 19.18
C GLU A 11 -63.58 6.59 18.80
N TYR A 12 -63.06 5.42 19.14
CA TYR A 12 -61.75 4.95 18.72
C TYR A 12 -61.67 4.77 17.19
N ARG A 13 -62.73 4.18 16.59
CA ARG A 13 -62.86 4.05 15.14
C ARG A 13 -63.00 5.42 14.44
N LYS A 14 -63.75 6.38 15.04
CA LYS A 14 -63.81 7.76 14.53
C LYS A 14 -62.50 8.49 14.68
N SER A 15 -61.77 8.32 15.79
CA SER A 15 -60.48 8.89 16.03
C SER A 15 -59.44 8.30 15.07
N LEU A 16 -59.46 6.99 14.85
CA LEU A 16 -58.61 6.28 13.89
C LEU A 16 -58.90 6.73 12.46
N ASN A 17 -60.19 6.82 12.05
CA ASN A 17 -60.59 7.34 10.77
C ASN A 17 -60.21 8.81 10.56
N ASN A 18 -60.32 9.65 11.62
CA ASN A 18 -59.87 11.04 11.55
C ASN A 18 -58.33 11.18 11.50
N MET A 19 -57.57 10.27 12.13
CA MET A 19 -56.09 10.19 11.96
C MET A 19 -55.71 9.77 10.56
N ILE A 20 -56.48 8.87 9.95
CA ILE A 20 -56.22 8.35 8.62
C ILE A 20 -56.69 9.34 7.50
N GLN A 21 -57.77 10.05 7.71
CA GLN A 21 -58.45 10.90 6.66
C GLN A 21 -58.08 12.39 6.67
N LYS A 22 -57.46 12.95 7.73
CA LYS A 22 -57.06 14.36 7.63
C LYS A 22 -56.01 14.55 6.57
N PRO A 23 -56.23 15.42 5.55
CA PRO A 23 -55.14 15.77 4.62
C PRO A 23 -54.05 16.45 5.44
N ALA A 24 -53.05 15.68 5.79
CA ALA A 24 -52.00 16.19 6.64
C ALA A 24 -51.10 17.17 5.91
N LYS A 25 -50.57 18.10 6.65
CA LYS A 25 -49.27 18.75 6.40
C LYS A 25 -48.10 17.70 6.34
N SER A 26 -48.37 16.49 5.84
CA SER A 26 -47.48 15.32 5.84
C SER A 26 -46.39 15.36 4.74
N THR A 27 -46.37 16.45 4.00
CA THR A 27 -45.30 16.68 2.98
C THR A 27 -43.95 16.97 3.62
N GLY A 28 -43.92 17.40 4.90
CA GLY A 28 -42.65 17.69 5.61
C GLY A 28 -41.78 16.44 5.85
N PHE A 29 -42.40 15.31 6.26
CA PHE A 29 -41.63 14.10 6.55
C PHE A 29 -41.01 13.48 5.29
N ALA A 30 -41.79 13.35 4.22
CA ALA A 30 -41.25 12.82 2.95
C ALA A 30 -40.16 13.72 2.36
N GLN A 31 -40.28 15.03 2.51
CA GLN A 31 -39.29 15.98 2.08
C GLN A 31 -38.04 15.92 2.98
N LEU A 32 -38.19 15.78 4.27
CA LEU A 32 -37.08 15.68 5.24
C LEU A 32 -36.29 14.37 5.00
N SER A 33 -36.96 13.23 4.85
CA SER A 33 -36.33 11.94 4.57
C SER A 33 -35.63 11.93 3.21
N ALA A 34 -36.24 12.52 2.19
CA ALA A 34 -35.61 12.68 0.88
C ALA A 34 -34.38 13.60 0.92
N LEU A 35 -34.45 14.69 1.71
CA LEU A 35 -33.32 15.59 1.91
C LEU A 35 -32.18 14.90 2.67
N LEU A 36 -32.49 14.10 3.69
CA LEU A 36 -31.48 13.33 4.44
C LEU A 36 -30.78 12.32 3.55
N LEU A 37 -31.54 11.56 2.74
CA LEU A 37 -30.97 10.63 1.76
C LEU A 37 -30.14 11.34 0.69
N LEU A 38 -30.54 12.55 0.28
CA LEU A 38 -29.78 13.37 -0.65
C LEU A 38 -28.46 13.86 -0.04
N VAL A 39 -28.48 14.40 1.16
CA VAL A 39 -27.28 14.94 1.82
C VAL A 39 -26.28 13.80 2.11
N THR A 40 -26.75 12.70 2.69
CA THR A 40 -25.88 11.53 2.93
C THR A 40 -25.34 10.96 1.63
N GLY A 41 -26.17 10.75 0.60
CA GLY A 41 -25.71 10.31 -0.72
C GLY A 41 -24.69 11.25 -1.34
N GLY A 42 -24.90 12.57 -1.21
CA GLY A 42 -23.96 13.59 -1.66
C GLY A 42 -22.60 13.51 -0.95
N LEU A 43 -22.58 13.31 0.36
CA LEU A 43 -21.37 13.14 1.14
C LEU A 43 -20.62 11.87 0.73
N PHE A 44 -21.30 10.74 0.57
CA PHE A 44 -20.71 9.48 0.16
C PHE A 44 -20.20 9.54 -1.29
N ALA A 45 -20.95 10.14 -2.21
CA ALA A 45 -20.51 10.33 -3.60
C ALA A 45 -19.25 11.23 -3.68
N LEU A 46 -19.24 12.36 -2.96
CA LEU A 46 -18.07 13.23 -2.90
C LEU A 46 -16.87 12.55 -2.25
N TYR A 47 -17.10 11.78 -1.17
CA TYR A 47 -16.04 11.00 -0.54
C TYR A 47 -15.43 10.00 -1.53
N SER A 48 -16.23 9.23 -2.27
CA SER A 48 -15.70 8.27 -3.24
C SER A 48 -14.94 8.93 -4.39
N LEU A 49 -15.44 10.06 -4.89
CA LEU A 49 -14.78 10.80 -5.99
C LEU A 49 -13.47 11.50 -5.57
N LEU A 50 -13.34 11.89 -4.29
CA LEU A 50 -12.15 12.59 -3.79
C LEU A 50 -11.08 11.66 -3.23
N PHE A 51 -11.48 10.58 -2.56
CA PHE A 51 -10.58 9.69 -1.83
C PHE A 51 -10.46 8.30 -2.48
N SER A 52 -11.20 8.03 -3.54
CA SER A 52 -11.14 6.82 -4.36
C SER A 52 -11.02 5.51 -3.54
N PRO A 53 -11.97 5.19 -2.66
CA PRO A 53 -12.00 3.90 -1.95
C PRO A 53 -12.47 2.80 -2.93
N LEU A 54 -11.70 2.58 -3.98
CA LEU A 54 -12.04 1.68 -5.07
C LEU A 54 -11.74 0.24 -4.68
N ALA A 55 -12.60 -0.69 -5.05
CA ALA A 55 -12.29 -2.12 -4.98
C ALA A 55 -11.14 -2.49 -5.93
N PHE A 56 -10.99 -1.75 -7.03
CA PHE A 56 -10.01 -1.94 -8.08
C PHE A 56 -9.69 -0.58 -8.74
N PRO A 57 -8.43 -0.27 -9.09
CA PRO A 57 -7.25 -1.11 -8.90
C PRO A 57 -6.84 -1.24 -7.42
N ASN A 58 -6.30 -2.41 -7.05
CA ASN A 58 -5.76 -2.65 -5.73
C ASN A 58 -4.25 -2.86 -5.84
N ILE A 59 -3.50 -1.77 -5.80
CA ILE A 59 -2.04 -1.77 -5.91
C ILE A 59 -1.44 -1.54 -4.53
N GLN A 60 -0.56 -2.43 -4.09
CA GLN A 60 0.11 -2.32 -2.81
C GLN A 60 1.62 -2.43 -2.99
N ALA A 61 2.37 -1.71 -2.15
CA ALA A 61 3.81 -1.85 -2.10
C ALA A 61 4.16 -3.09 -1.27
N ALA A 62 5.08 -3.90 -1.80
CA ALA A 62 5.70 -5.02 -1.10
C ALA A 62 7.18 -4.72 -0.90
N ALA A 63 7.68 -4.94 0.30
CA ALA A 63 9.07 -4.71 0.61
C ALA A 63 9.88 -6.00 0.44
N PHE A 64 11.15 -5.86 0.03
CA PHE A 64 12.13 -6.93 0.03
C PHE A 64 13.50 -6.39 0.44
N LEU A 65 14.34 -7.29 0.94
CA LEU A 65 15.66 -6.93 1.47
C LEU A 65 16.74 -7.15 0.41
N ASP A 66 17.67 -6.23 0.39
CA ASP A 66 19.00 -6.37 -0.22
C ASP A 66 20.04 -6.00 0.83
N SER A 67 21.29 -6.37 0.63
CA SER A 67 22.35 -6.06 1.58
C SER A 67 23.38 -5.11 0.99
N VAL A 68 24.02 -4.35 1.89
CA VAL A 68 25.17 -3.52 1.57
C VAL A 68 26.25 -3.69 2.63
N ALA A 69 27.47 -3.97 2.16
CA ALA A 69 28.61 -4.07 3.05
C ALA A 69 28.99 -2.68 3.59
N ILE A 70 29.01 -2.54 4.91
CA ILE A 70 29.43 -1.33 5.63
C ILE A 70 30.76 -1.56 6.35
N PRO A 71 31.60 -0.55 6.49
CA PRO A 71 32.79 -0.65 7.35
C PRO A 71 32.34 -0.75 8.82
N PHE A 72 32.82 -1.77 9.52
CA PHE A 72 32.55 -1.94 10.95
C PHE A 72 33.76 -1.57 11.79
N SER A 73 34.89 -2.22 11.54
CA SER A 73 36.16 -1.89 12.18
C SER A 73 37.32 -2.04 11.18
N SER A 74 38.41 -1.37 11.44
CA SER A 74 39.60 -1.50 10.62
C SER A 74 40.82 -1.31 11.53
N GLU A 75 41.56 -2.36 11.74
CA GLU A 75 42.82 -2.31 12.48
C GLU A 75 43.98 -2.18 11.50
N LYS A 76 44.88 -1.26 11.81
CA LYS A 76 46.08 -1.02 11.02
C LYS A 76 47.33 -1.39 11.82
N ILE A 77 48.12 -2.30 11.29
CA ILE A 77 49.37 -2.76 11.88
C ILE A 77 50.47 -2.54 10.84
N GLY A 78 51.09 -1.37 10.87
CA GLY A 78 52.06 -0.96 9.90
C GLY A 78 51.47 -0.95 8.47
N GLU A 79 52.00 -1.83 7.58
CA GLU A 79 51.52 -1.96 6.20
C GLU A 79 50.23 -2.78 6.09
N LEU A 80 49.91 -3.59 7.10
CA LEU A 80 48.74 -4.45 7.10
C LEU A 80 47.54 -3.71 7.66
N THR A 81 46.48 -3.63 6.85
CA THR A 81 45.18 -3.14 7.28
C THR A 81 44.18 -4.30 7.22
N ILE A 82 43.56 -4.60 8.37
CA ILE A 82 42.61 -5.70 8.52
C ILE A 82 41.19 -5.11 8.67
N PRO A 83 40.42 -4.96 7.59
CA PRO A 83 39.09 -4.42 7.65
C PRO A 83 38.07 -5.51 8.01
N ILE A 84 37.16 -5.22 8.91
CA ILE A 84 35.93 -6.00 9.08
C ILE A 84 34.80 -5.22 8.44
N LYS A 85 34.11 -5.85 7.52
CA LYS A 85 32.89 -5.34 6.89
C LYS A 85 31.73 -6.22 7.30
N LEU A 86 30.62 -5.59 7.65
CA LEU A 86 29.37 -6.27 8.00
C LEU A 86 28.28 -5.83 7.03
N ASP A 87 27.29 -6.68 6.87
CA ASP A 87 26.16 -6.35 6.02
C ASP A 87 25.06 -5.64 6.79
N ASN A 88 24.65 -4.48 6.29
CA ASN A 88 23.42 -3.82 6.66
C ASN A 88 22.38 -4.05 5.56
N TYR A 89 21.11 -3.97 5.93
CA TYR A 89 20.02 -4.15 4.98
C TYR A 89 19.59 -2.85 4.35
N LEU A 90 19.32 -2.94 3.04
CA LEU A 90 18.57 -1.98 2.26
C LEU A 90 17.19 -2.56 1.99
N VAL A 91 16.16 -1.75 2.19
CA VAL A 91 14.78 -2.15 1.93
C VAL A 91 14.33 -1.50 0.62
N PHE A 92 14.08 -2.32 -0.38
CA PHE A 92 13.44 -1.91 -1.61
C PHE A 92 11.97 -2.27 -1.57
N GLN A 93 11.15 -1.50 -2.30
CA GLN A 93 9.73 -1.74 -2.42
C GLN A 93 9.33 -1.78 -3.89
N ASP A 94 8.63 -2.83 -4.30
CA ASP A 94 7.97 -2.91 -5.59
C ASP A 94 6.45 -2.86 -5.42
N PHE A 95 5.74 -2.54 -6.49
CA PHE A 95 4.30 -2.46 -6.49
C PHE A 95 3.70 -3.71 -7.12
N HIS A 96 2.81 -4.35 -6.39
CA HIS A 96 2.07 -5.53 -6.81
C HIS A 96 0.61 -5.18 -7.05
N SER A 97 0.04 -5.75 -8.12
CA SER A 97 -1.40 -5.76 -8.33
C SER A 97 -2.02 -6.90 -7.53
N LEU A 98 -2.91 -6.58 -6.63
CA LEU A 98 -3.67 -7.53 -5.81
C LEU A 98 -5.09 -7.70 -6.35
N PRO A 99 -5.77 -8.82 -6.03
CA PRO A 99 -7.17 -9.00 -6.35
C PRO A 99 -8.04 -7.86 -5.81
N ALA A 100 -9.17 -7.60 -6.45
CA ALA A 100 -10.10 -6.56 -6.00
C ALA A 100 -10.53 -6.78 -4.54
N LYS A 101 -10.54 -5.70 -3.77
CA LYS A 101 -10.90 -5.71 -2.36
C LYS A 101 -12.35 -5.28 -2.19
N TYR A 102 -13.25 -6.27 -1.99
CA TYR A 102 -14.66 -6.01 -1.73
C TYR A 102 -14.98 -5.95 -0.24
N THR A 103 -15.91 -5.07 0.12
CA THR A 103 -16.45 -4.97 1.48
C THR A 103 -17.93 -5.35 1.46
N ILE A 104 -18.28 -6.51 2.00
CA ILE A 104 -19.68 -7.03 2.04
C ILE A 104 -20.63 -6.01 2.71
N LEU A 105 -20.16 -5.28 3.72
CA LEU A 105 -20.95 -4.25 4.40
C LEU A 105 -21.42 -3.14 3.46
N GLU A 106 -20.58 -2.73 2.50
CA GLU A 106 -20.93 -1.69 1.53
C GLU A 106 -22.07 -2.14 0.62
N SER A 107 -22.05 -3.40 0.20
CA SER A 107 -23.13 -3.99 -0.60
C SER A 107 -24.44 -4.05 0.18
N TYR A 108 -24.42 -4.45 1.45
CA TYR A 108 -25.62 -4.45 2.30
C TYR A 108 -26.13 -3.04 2.57
N LEU A 109 -25.26 -2.08 2.85
CA LEU A 109 -25.65 -0.68 3.03
C LEU A 109 -26.35 -0.14 1.77
N PHE A 110 -25.73 -0.37 0.61
CA PHE A 110 -26.30 0.06 -0.67
C PHE A 110 -27.66 -0.59 -0.94
N GLY A 111 -27.77 -1.92 -0.79
CA GLY A 111 -29.04 -2.65 -0.95
C GLY A 111 -30.14 -2.13 -0.03
N GLY A 112 -29.80 -1.85 1.23
CA GLY A 112 -30.75 -1.23 2.20
C GLY A 112 -31.21 0.17 1.77
N ILE A 113 -30.32 0.98 1.25
CA ILE A 113 -30.65 2.33 0.74
C ILE A 113 -31.51 2.25 -0.52
N VAL A 114 -31.19 1.34 -1.46
CA VAL A 114 -32.02 1.11 -2.63
C VAL A 114 -33.43 0.65 -2.24
N LEU A 115 -33.56 -0.22 -1.23
CA LEU A 115 -34.86 -0.62 -0.69
C LEU A 115 -35.65 0.59 -0.15
N LEU A 116 -35.01 1.46 0.63
CA LEU A 116 -35.66 2.68 1.18
C LEU A 116 -36.08 3.65 0.05
N ILE A 117 -35.22 3.86 -0.94
CA ILE A 117 -35.52 4.76 -2.07
C ILE A 117 -36.62 4.18 -2.96
N ALA A 118 -36.54 2.89 -3.31
CA ALA A 118 -37.52 2.21 -4.14
C ALA A 118 -38.92 2.20 -3.48
N THR A 119 -39.01 1.88 -2.20
CA THR A 119 -40.29 1.92 -1.48
C THR A 119 -40.87 3.33 -1.37
N SER A 120 -40.00 4.34 -1.21
CA SER A 120 -40.40 5.74 -1.23
C SER A 120 -40.94 6.17 -2.61
N ALA A 121 -40.26 5.76 -3.69
CA ALA A 121 -40.71 6.01 -5.06
C ALA A 121 -42.06 5.32 -5.34
N LEU A 122 -42.25 4.07 -4.95
CA LEU A 122 -43.50 3.34 -5.08
C LEU A 122 -44.66 4.01 -4.31
N ALA A 123 -44.38 4.46 -3.10
CA ALA A 123 -45.41 5.19 -2.31
C ALA A 123 -45.80 6.50 -2.99
N LEU A 124 -44.88 7.19 -3.64
CA LEU A 124 -45.18 8.38 -4.44
C LEU A 124 -45.92 8.03 -5.73
N PHE A 125 -45.55 6.95 -6.43
CA PHE A 125 -46.24 6.48 -7.65
C PHE A 125 -47.70 6.11 -7.38
N SER A 126 -48.04 5.61 -6.19
CA SER A 126 -49.45 5.35 -5.77
C SER A 126 -50.33 6.61 -5.78
N GLN A 127 -49.73 7.81 -5.81
CA GLN A 127 -50.45 9.10 -5.87
C GLN A 127 -50.59 9.65 -7.29
N PHE A 128 -50.06 8.95 -8.31
CA PHE A 128 -50.18 9.38 -9.69
C PHE A 128 -51.62 9.28 -10.25
N LYS A 129 -51.90 10.04 -11.28
CA LYS A 129 -53.07 9.85 -12.09
C LYS A 129 -53.01 8.51 -12.82
N LYS A 130 -54.14 7.99 -13.31
CA LYS A 130 -54.32 6.65 -13.86
C LYS A 130 -53.22 6.26 -14.91
N PHE A 131 -52.99 7.07 -15.94
CA PHE A 131 -52.02 6.73 -16.98
C PHE A 131 -50.55 6.76 -16.51
N PRO A 132 -50.07 7.83 -15.82
CA PRO A 132 -48.72 7.81 -15.22
C PRO A 132 -48.55 6.70 -14.20
N PHE A 133 -49.58 6.33 -13.42
CA PHE A 133 -49.53 5.20 -12.50
C PHE A 133 -49.30 3.87 -13.21
N LEU A 134 -50.03 3.60 -14.31
CA LEU A 134 -49.84 2.39 -15.13
C LEU A 134 -48.45 2.34 -15.72
N GLY A 135 -47.95 3.47 -16.28
CA GLY A 135 -46.58 3.55 -16.79
C GLY A 135 -45.51 3.26 -15.73
N ALA A 136 -45.65 3.86 -14.53
CA ALA A 136 -44.72 3.60 -13.42
C ALA A 136 -44.81 2.14 -12.92
N GLY A 137 -46.02 1.56 -12.85
CA GLY A 137 -46.23 0.16 -12.47
C GLY A 137 -45.60 -0.82 -13.47
N ILE A 138 -45.79 -0.62 -14.75
CA ILE A 138 -45.18 -1.43 -15.82
C ILE A 138 -43.63 -1.29 -15.75
N GLY A 139 -43.13 -0.06 -15.61
CA GLY A 139 -41.71 0.19 -15.44
C GLY A 139 -41.12 -0.54 -14.24
N TRP A 140 -41.84 -0.56 -13.12
CA TRP A 140 -41.41 -1.27 -11.91
C TRP A 140 -41.35 -2.79 -12.11
N ILE A 141 -42.40 -3.38 -12.75
CA ILE A 141 -42.41 -4.83 -13.09
C ILE A 141 -41.22 -5.17 -13.98
N PHE A 142 -40.95 -4.32 -15.00
CA PHE A 142 -39.83 -4.49 -15.91
C PHE A 142 -38.50 -4.43 -15.20
N LEU A 143 -38.28 -3.47 -14.29
CA LEU A 143 -37.08 -3.37 -13.49
C LEU A 143 -36.84 -4.58 -12.59
N LEU A 144 -37.90 -5.09 -11.94
CA LEU A 144 -37.78 -6.33 -11.16
C LEU A 144 -37.44 -7.55 -12.03
N THR A 145 -37.95 -7.61 -13.25
CA THR A 145 -37.61 -8.69 -14.17
C THR A 145 -36.17 -8.62 -14.61
N LEU A 146 -35.64 -7.41 -14.88
CA LEU A 146 -34.22 -7.21 -15.24
C LEU A 146 -33.27 -7.44 -14.06
N SER A 147 -33.72 -7.30 -12.82
CA SER A 147 -32.86 -7.43 -11.63
C SER A 147 -32.40 -8.86 -11.33
N ASN A 148 -32.67 -9.81 -12.23
CA ASN A 148 -32.26 -11.20 -12.13
C ASN A 148 -32.57 -11.88 -10.78
N VAL A 149 -33.68 -11.46 -10.13
CA VAL A 149 -34.07 -11.97 -8.82
C VAL A 149 -34.35 -13.50 -8.81
N ASN A 150 -34.71 -14.06 -9.97
CA ASN A 150 -34.91 -15.49 -10.13
C ASN A 150 -33.62 -16.32 -9.95
N GLY A 151 -32.46 -15.71 -10.02
CA GLY A 151 -31.18 -16.36 -9.68
C GLY A 151 -31.07 -16.80 -8.21
N LEU A 152 -32.01 -16.40 -7.33
CA LEU A 152 -32.18 -16.98 -5.98
C LEU A 152 -32.57 -18.47 -6.01
N ASN A 153 -32.91 -19.01 -7.18
CA ASN A 153 -33.16 -20.43 -7.45
C ASN A 153 -34.25 -21.10 -6.57
N ILE A 154 -35.24 -20.35 -6.13
CA ILE A 154 -36.37 -20.88 -5.37
C ILE A 154 -37.34 -21.58 -6.32
N GLY A 155 -37.60 -22.87 -6.12
CA GLY A 155 -38.43 -23.69 -6.98
C GLY A 155 -37.77 -24.21 -8.24
N GLY A 156 -36.44 -24.07 -8.38
CA GLY A 156 -35.61 -24.54 -9.48
C GLY A 156 -35.20 -23.41 -10.45
N GLN A 157 -34.22 -23.70 -11.33
CA GLN A 157 -33.56 -22.70 -12.20
C GLN A 157 -34.50 -21.97 -13.17
N SER A 158 -35.61 -22.59 -13.58
CA SER A 158 -36.58 -22.00 -14.52
C SER A 158 -37.81 -21.39 -13.85
N ALA A 159 -37.88 -21.40 -12.53
CA ALA A 159 -39.07 -20.94 -11.79
C ALA A 159 -39.03 -19.42 -11.55
N ASN A 160 -40.13 -18.74 -11.86
CA ASN A 160 -40.30 -17.29 -11.61
C ASN A 160 -40.81 -17.01 -10.18
N VAL A 161 -40.68 -17.95 -9.24
CA VAL A 161 -41.20 -17.84 -7.87
C VAL A 161 -40.63 -16.60 -7.13
N PRO A 162 -39.33 -16.31 -7.18
CA PRO A 162 -38.79 -15.12 -6.51
C PRO A 162 -39.40 -13.82 -7.05
N LEU A 163 -39.55 -13.69 -8.34
CA LEU A 163 -40.15 -12.51 -8.98
C LEU A 163 -41.61 -12.36 -8.56
N VAL A 164 -42.41 -13.43 -8.53
CA VAL A 164 -43.82 -13.42 -8.10
C VAL A 164 -43.95 -12.97 -6.64
N ILE A 165 -43.09 -13.44 -5.74
CA ILE A 165 -43.08 -13.02 -4.33
C ILE A 165 -42.80 -11.52 -4.21
N LEU A 166 -41.81 -10.99 -4.92
CA LEU A 166 -41.51 -9.54 -4.89
C LEU A 166 -42.63 -8.70 -5.52
N LEU A 167 -43.23 -9.17 -6.61
CA LEU A 167 -44.37 -8.50 -7.24
C LEU A 167 -45.57 -8.48 -6.30
N ALA A 168 -45.87 -9.57 -5.61
CA ALA A 168 -46.94 -9.60 -4.60
C ALA A 168 -46.70 -8.58 -3.49
N GLY A 169 -45.51 -8.53 -2.94
CA GLY A 169 -45.20 -7.60 -1.84
C GLY A 169 -45.12 -6.12 -2.24
N THR A 170 -44.90 -5.81 -3.52
CA THR A 170 -44.73 -4.42 -3.98
C THR A 170 -45.96 -3.93 -4.76
N VAL A 171 -46.45 -4.69 -5.76
CA VAL A 171 -47.51 -4.25 -6.67
C VAL A 171 -48.87 -4.30 -6.00
N LEU A 172 -49.17 -5.31 -5.16
CA LEU A 172 -50.45 -5.39 -4.49
C LEU A 172 -50.73 -4.19 -3.56
N PRO A 173 -49.80 -3.79 -2.65
CA PRO A 173 -49.97 -2.57 -1.85
C PRO A 173 -50.04 -1.30 -2.71
N LEU A 174 -49.26 -1.23 -3.79
CA LEU A 174 -49.21 -0.11 -4.71
C LEU A 174 -50.59 0.11 -5.37
N VAL A 175 -51.19 -0.96 -5.92
CA VAL A 175 -52.51 -0.94 -6.55
C VAL A 175 -53.59 -0.64 -5.54
N PHE A 176 -53.52 -1.25 -4.36
CA PHE A 176 -54.48 -1.00 -3.26
C PHE A 176 -54.54 0.50 -2.89
N PHE A 177 -53.38 1.14 -2.69
CA PHE A 177 -53.37 2.57 -2.36
C PHE A 177 -53.78 3.47 -3.50
N HIS A 178 -53.55 3.08 -4.74
CA HIS A 178 -54.01 3.85 -5.91
C HIS A 178 -55.53 3.80 -6.08
N ILE A 179 -56.16 2.62 -5.88
CA ILE A 179 -57.62 2.44 -6.14
C ILE A 179 -58.46 2.79 -4.90
N TRP A 180 -58.15 2.18 -3.78
CA TRP A 180 -58.99 2.26 -2.57
C TRP A 180 -58.41 3.18 -1.48
N GLY A 181 -57.09 3.32 -1.42
CA GLY A 181 -56.38 4.10 -0.39
C GLY A 181 -56.11 5.55 -0.77
N THR A 182 -56.86 6.19 -1.62
CA THR A 182 -56.55 7.55 -2.16
C THR A 182 -56.42 8.61 -1.07
N GLN A 183 -57.16 8.50 0.05
CA GLN A 183 -57.16 9.43 1.19
C GLN A 183 -56.11 9.11 2.26
N VAL A 184 -55.37 8.00 2.11
CA VAL A 184 -54.40 7.56 3.12
C VAL A 184 -53.15 8.45 3.06
N ARG A 185 -52.65 8.79 4.22
CA ARG A 185 -51.44 9.63 4.35
C ARG A 185 -50.22 8.93 3.74
N PHE A 186 -49.28 9.72 3.23
CA PHE A 186 -48.05 9.23 2.55
C PHE A 186 -47.26 8.26 3.46
N TRP A 187 -47.00 8.59 4.73
CA TRP A 187 -46.20 7.76 5.62
C TRP A 187 -46.82 6.36 5.88
N ILE A 188 -48.14 6.25 5.92
CA ILE A 188 -48.82 4.96 6.07
C ILE A 188 -48.65 4.13 4.79
N ARG A 189 -48.78 4.75 3.62
CA ARG A 189 -48.53 4.08 2.32
C ARG A 189 -47.09 3.57 2.27
N TRP A 190 -46.15 4.44 2.67
CA TRP A 190 -44.73 4.08 2.67
C TRP A 190 -44.44 2.93 3.63
N VAL A 191 -44.91 2.98 4.86
CA VAL A 191 -44.72 1.89 5.83
C VAL A 191 -45.30 0.57 5.35
N VAL A 192 -46.50 0.56 4.78
CA VAL A 192 -47.15 -0.68 4.30
C VAL A 192 -46.39 -1.25 3.09
N ILE A 193 -45.94 -0.40 2.14
CA ILE A 193 -45.16 -0.83 0.98
C ILE A 193 -43.77 -1.30 1.43
N PHE A 194 -43.14 -0.61 2.38
CA PHE A 194 -41.84 -0.99 2.96
C PHE A 194 -41.94 -2.35 3.67
N LEU A 195 -42.96 -2.55 4.50
CA LEU A 195 -43.20 -3.85 5.15
C LEU A 195 -43.54 -4.95 4.16
N GLY A 196 -44.36 -4.67 3.12
CA GLY A 196 -44.64 -5.64 2.06
C GLY A 196 -43.39 -6.07 1.30
N PHE A 197 -42.57 -5.11 0.89
CA PHE A 197 -41.29 -5.41 0.19
C PHE A 197 -40.31 -6.11 1.13
N GLY A 198 -40.11 -5.60 2.35
CA GLY A 198 -39.24 -6.20 3.37
C GLY A 198 -39.63 -7.63 3.73
N THR A 199 -40.94 -7.90 3.87
CA THR A 199 -41.45 -9.27 4.12
C THR A 199 -41.15 -10.19 2.92
N SER A 200 -41.33 -9.70 1.68
CA SER A 200 -40.99 -10.46 0.49
C SER A 200 -39.51 -10.79 0.44
N VAL A 201 -38.65 -9.80 0.70
CA VAL A 201 -37.19 -10.02 0.81
C VAL A 201 -36.87 -11.04 1.90
N PHE A 202 -37.47 -10.91 3.07
CA PHE A 202 -37.26 -11.87 4.17
C PHE A 202 -37.66 -13.28 3.78
N ILE A 203 -38.81 -13.47 3.14
CA ILE A 203 -39.25 -14.78 2.63
C ILE A 203 -38.22 -15.34 1.64
N LEU A 204 -37.74 -14.52 0.70
CA LEU A 204 -36.73 -14.93 -0.28
C LEU A 204 -35.43 -15.36 0.39
N LEU A 205 -34.97 -14.65 1.41
CA LEU A 205 -33.76 -15.02 2.15
C LEU A 205 -33.88 -16.36 2.86
N GLN A 206 -35.09 -16.70 3.37
CA GLN A 206 -35.32 -17.96 4.07
C GLN A 206 -35.49 -19.17 3.13
N LEU A 207 -36.04 -18.94 1.94
CA LEU A 207 -36.34 -20.01 0.99
C LEU A 207 -35.24 -20.29 -0.04
N SER A 208 -34.27 -19.38 -0.17
CA SER A 208 -33.22 -19.50 -1.20
C SER A 208 -32.17 -20.55 -0.81
N PRO A 209 -31.82 -21.48 -1.74
CA PRO A 209 -30.79 -22.48 -1.52
C PRO A 209 -29.36 -21.98 -1.80
N ILE A 210 -29.18 -20.75 -2.35
CA ILE A 210 -27.85 -20.26 -2.73
C ILE A 210 -27.05 -19.78 -1.51
N GLN A 211 -25.73 -19.72 -1.65
CA GLN A 211 -24.89 -19.14 -0.61
C GLN A 211 -25.15 -17.63 -0.49
N ASN A 212 -25.29 -17.15 0.75
CA ASN A 212 -25.48 -15.74 1.06
C ASN A 212 -26.51 -15.00 0.16
N PRO A 213 -27.81 -15.39 0.20
CA PRO A 213 -28.82 -14.78 -0.66
C PRO A 213 -29.03 -13.29 -0.39
N ALA A 214 -28.66 -12.81 0.81
CA ALA A 214 -28.68 -11.38 1.13
C ALA A 214 -27.67 -10.59 0.32
N LEU A 215 -26.45 -11.12 0.16
CA LEU A 215 -25.43 -10.51 -0.70
C LEU A 215 -25.86 -10.52 -2.15
N TYR A 216 -26.46 -11.62 -2.62
CA TYR A 216 -27.00 -11.70 -3.99
C TYR A 216 -28.00 -10.59 -4.27
N LEU A 217 -29.00 -10.40 -3.41
CA LEU A 217 -29.99 -9.34 -3.56
C LEU A 217 -29.40 -7.94 -3.43
N ALA A 218 -28.42 -7.77 -2.55
CA ALA A 218 -27.70 -6.51 -2.39
C ALA A 218 -26.93 -6.12 -3.65
N GLU A 219 -26.20 -7.04 -4.27
CA GLU A 219 -25.49 -6.80 -5.54
C GLU A 219 -26.47 -6.57 -6.69
N GLN A 220 -27.53 -7.38 -6.81
CA GLN A 220 -28.55 -7.18 -7.85
C GLN A 220 -29.36 -5.89 -7.71
N SER A 221 -29.36 -5.26 -6.52
CA SER A 221 -29.99 -3.97 -6.29
C SER A 221 -29.38 -2.84 -7.16
N LEU A 222 -28.13 -3.03 -7.66
CA LEU A 222 -27.49 -2.11 -8.61
C LEU A 222 -28.33 -1.95 -9.88
N ILE A 223 -28.94 -3.02 -10.38
CA ILE A 223 -29.81 -2.96 -11.59
C ILE A 223 -31.08 -2.12 -11.31
N ILE A 224 -31.66 -2.29 -10.13
CA ILE A 224 -32.84 -1.48 -9.72
C ILE A 224 -32.46 -0.01 -9.61
N SER A 225 -31.30 0.28 -9.01
CA SER A 225 -30.78 1.64 -8.85
C SER A 225 -30.47 2.31 -10.19
N LEU A 226 -29.86 1.59 -11.12
CA LEU A 226 -29.61 2.03 -12.47
C LEU A 226 -30.91 2.38 -13.19
N GLY A 227 -31.91 1.49 -13.15
CA GLY A 227 -33.20 1.74 -13.79
C GLY A 227 -33.96 2.95 -13.24
N LEU A 228 -34.00 3.13 -11.92
CA LEU A 228 -34.57 4.31 -11.27
C LEU A 228 -33.77 5.59 -11.61
N GLY A 229 -32.44 5.49 -11.58
CA GLY A 229 -31.52 6.59 -11.92
C GLY A 229 -31.67 7.04 -13.37
N ILE A 230 -31.69 6.11 -14.34
CA ILE A 230 -31.88 6.40 -15.77
C ILE A 230 -33.27 7.02 -15.99
N SER A 231 -34.31 6.51 -15.33
CA SER A 231 -35.65 7.10 -15.36
C SER A 231 -35.65 8.55 -14.90
N TRP A 232 -34.89 8.86 -13.82
CA TRP A 232 -34.72 10.23 -13.35
C TRP A 232 -33.94 11.11 -14.35
N LEU A 233 -32.84 10.59 -14.94
CA LEU A 233 -32.07 11.28 -15.98
C LEU A 233 -32.96 11.70 -17.18
N PHE A 234 -33.74 10.76 -17.65
CA PHE A 234 -34.65 11.04 -18.76
C PHE A 234 -35.79 12.01 -18.38
N TRP A 235 -36.29 11.91 -17.13
CA TRP A 235 -37.26 12.85 -16.63
C TRP A 235 -36.73 14.26 -16.48
N GLN A 236 -35.52 14.43 -15.97
CA GLN A 236 -34.81 15.72 -15.92
C GLN A 236 -34.47 16.25 -17.31
N GLY A 237 -33.98 15.40 -18.20
CA GLY A 237 -33.67 15.73 -19.60
C GLY A 237 -32.83 17.02 -19.71
N HIS A 238 -33.52 18.08 -20.19
CA HIS A 238 -32.92 19.41 -20.41
C HIS A 238 -32.67 20.25 -19.13
N GLY A 239 -32.68 19.65 -17.96
CA GLY A 239 -32.69 20.34 -16.65
C GLY A 239 -31.58 21.37 -16.46
N ILE A 240 -30.35 21.13 -16.95
CA ILE A 240 -29.22 22.06 -16.84
C ILE A 240 -29.53 23.37 -17.61
N LEU A 241 -29.83 23.28 -18.91
CA LEU A 241 -30.04 24.47 -19.69
C LEU A 241 -31.32 25.22 -19.31
N SER A 242 -32.41 24.49 -18.99
CA SER A 242 -33.66 25.11 -18.56
C SER A 242 -33.56 25.78 -17.18
N GLY A 243 -32.83 25.17 -16.23
CA GLY A 243 -32.56 25.77 -14.93
C GLY A 243 -31.70 27.01 -15.03
N ALA A 244 -30.64 26.96 -15.83
CA ALA A 244 -29.80 28.12 -16.13
C ALA A 244 -30.60 29.25 -16.79
N PHE A 245 -31.50 28.91 -17.76
CA PHE A 245 -32.41 29.88 -18.35
C PHE A 245 -33.35 30.52 -17.31
N VAL A 246 -33.91 29.73 -16.41
CA VAL A 246 -34.72 30.27 -15.29
C VAL A 246 -33.96 31.28 -14.46
N LEU A 247 -32.72 30.98 -14.11
CA LEU A 247 -31.86 31.90 -13.32
C LEU A 247 -31.52 33.15 -14.10
N LEU A 248 -31.13 33.01 -15.39
CA LEU A 248 -30.83 34.11 -16.28
C LEU A 248 -32.08 35.04 -16.48
N SER A 249 -33.24 34.45 -16.71
CA SER A 249 -34.48 35.20 -16.88
C SER A 249 -34.89 35.94 -15.61
N LYS A 250 -34.67 35.38 -14.43
CA LYS A 250 -34.91 36.03 -13.13
C LYS A 250 -33.92 37.21 -12.89
N ALA A 251 -32.64 37.00 -13.17
CA ALA A 251 -31.59 38.01 -13.00
C ALA A 251 -31.84 39.25 -13.93
N ASN A 252 -32.36 39.03 -15.13
CA ASN A 252 -32.58 40.07 -16.11
C ASN A 252 -34.03 40.61 -16.14
N GLN A 253 -34.86 40.22 -15.16
CA GLN A 253 -36.24 40.74 -15.08
C GLN A 253 -36.24 42.26 -14.88
N ASN A 254 -37.03 42.98 -15.64
CA ASN A 254 -37.12 44.44 -15.72
C ASN A 254 -35.85 45.16 -16.26
N LEU A 255 -34.90 44.43 -16.84
CA LEU A 255 -33.74 44.99 -17.48
C LEU A 255 -33.89 44.92 -18.99
N ALA A 256 -33.49 45.98 -19.73
CA ALA A 256 -33.43 46.02 -21.19
C ALA A 256 -32.19 45.29 -21.75
N THR A 257 -32.01 44.00 -21.38
CA THR A 257 -30.85 43.22 -21.78
C THR A 257 -31.22 42.21 -22.90
N LYS A 258 -30.23 41.87 -23.74
CA LYS A 258 -30.42 40.85 -24.81
C LYS A 258 -30.28 39.44 -24.25
N VAL A 259 -31.26 39.03 -23.45
CA VAL A 259 -31.30 37.67 -22.85
C VAL A 259 -31.20 36.57 -23.90
N SER A 260 -31.76 36.76 -25.11
CA SER A 260 -31.64 35.79 -26.20
C SER A 260 -30.20 35.49 -26.59
N ILE A 261 -29.31 36.52 -26.63
CA ILE A 261 -27.89 36.33 -26.94
C ILE A 261 -27.19 35.59 -25.80
N GLN A 262 -27.49 35.94 -24.55
CA GLN A 262 -26.91 35.25 -23.38
C GLN A 262 -27.26 33.76 -23.38
N VAL A 263 -28.53 33.43 -23.66
CA VAL A 263 -29.00 32.04 -23.75
C VAL A 263 -28.35 31.31 -24.92
N PHE A 264 -28.21 31.99 -26.07
CA PHE A 264 -27.56 31.41 -27.26
C PHE A 264 -26.08 31.06 -26.93
N VAL A 265 -25.32 31.99 -26.35
CA VAL A 265 -23.93 31.77 -25.99
C VAL A 265 -23.79 30.65 -24.95
N LEU A 266 -24.64 30.65 -23.91
CA LEU A 266 -24.67 29.60 -22.92
C LEU A 266 -24.96 28.22 -23.54
N ALA A 267 -25.97 28.14 -24.42
CA ALA A 267 -26.31 26.90 -25.11
C ALA A 267 -25.18 26.43 -26.02
N LEU A 268 -24.52 27.35 -26.74
CA LEU A 268 -23.39 27.04 -27.61
C LEU A 268 -22.21 26.43 -26.81
N ILE A 269 -21.82 27.08 -25.70
CA ILE A 269 -20.76 26.58 -24.81
C ILE A 269 -21.13 25.17 -24.29
N TYR A 270 -22.38 25.00 -23.87
CA TYR A 270 -22.84 23.73 -23.33
C TYR A 270 -22.85 22.64 -24.42
N PHE A 271 -23.27 22.93 -25.65
CA PHE A 271 -23.21 21.97 -26.75
C PHE A 271 -21.78 21.62 -27.15
N LEU A 272 -20.89 22.59 -27.21
CA LEU A 272 -19.46 22.30 -27.45
C LEU A 272 -18.87 21.40 -26.39
N MET A 273 -19.17 21.64 -25.11
CA MET A 273 -18.78 20.77 -24.04
C MET A 273 -19.34 19.35 -24.21
N LEU A 274 -20.64 19.19 -24.52
CA LEU A 274 -21.24 17.88 -24.75
C LEU A 274 -20.63 17.19 -25.98
N LEU A 275 -20.32 17.94 -27.05
CA LEU A 275 -19.61 17.39 -28.20
C LEU A 275 -18.24 16.84 -27.85
N PHE A 276 -17.43 17.58 -27.06
CA PHE A 276 -16.14 17.09 -26.59
C PHE A 276 -16.29 15.84 -25.73
N LEU A 277 -17.30 15.76 -24.87
CA LEU A 277 -17.54 14.56 -24.04
C LEU A 277 -17.99 13.37 -24.92
N ILE A 278 -18.72 13.58 -26.00
CA ILE A 278 -19.09 12.50 -26.96
C ILE A 278 -17.83 11.99 -27.66
N LEU A 279 -16.97 12.90 -28.14
CA LEU A 279 -15.72 12.53 -28.83
C LEU A 279 -14.77 11.77 -27.90
N ASP A 280 -14.67 12.19 -26.63
CA ASP A 280 -13.86 11.54 -25.60
C ASP A 280 -14.39 10.13 -25.27
N LEU A 281 -15.69 10.00 -25.04
CA LEU A 281 -16.34 8.70 -24.80
C LEU A 281 -16.23 7.74 -25.98
N GLY A 282 -16.15 8.25 -27.21
CA GLY A 282 -15.95 7.45 -28.43
C GLY A 282 -14.54 6.88 -28.54
N GLY A 283 -13.55 7.50 -27.88
CA GLY A 283 -12.16 7.05 -27.86
C GLY A 283 -11.40 7.13 -29.19
N GLU A 284 -12.07 7.61 -30.26
CA GLU A 284 -11.47 7.69 -31.60
C GLU A 284 -10.62 8.96 -31.81
N VAL A 285 -10.85 10.00 -30.99
CA VAL A 285 -10.21 11.31 -31.14
C VAL A 285 -9.41 11.64 -29.89
N ASN A 286 -8.10 11.75 -30.04
CA ASN A 286 -7.22 12.24 -28.96
C ASN A 286 -7.37 13.76 -28.85
N LEU A 287 -8.10 14.23 -27.85
CA LEU A 287 -8.25 15.66 -27.58
C LEU A 287 -6.95 16.24 -27.02
N PRO A 288 -6.54 17.47 -27.43
CA PRO A 288 -5.30 18.08 -26.98
C PRO A 288 -5.36 18.63 -25.54
N PHE A 289 -6.46 18.40 -24.84
CA PHE A 289 -6.71 18.84 -23.47
C PHE A 289 -7.49 17.75 -22.71
N PRO A 290 -7.31 17.64 -21.40
CA PRO A 290 -8.05 16.68 -20.59
C PRO A 290 -9.52 17.08 -20.49
N THR A 291 -10.42 16.09 -20.62
CA THR A 291 -11.86 16.25 -20.36
C THR A 291 -12.15 15.86 -18.89
N PHE A 292 -13.27 16.32 -18.38
CA PHE A 292 -13.75 15.87 -17.07
C PHE A 292 -14.72 14.69 -17.24
N SER A 293 -14.82 13.84 -16.20
CA SER A 293 -15.77 12.72 -16.25
C SER A 293 -17.22 13.22 -16.38
N PRO A 294 -17.99 12.69 -17.35
CA PRO A 294 -19.39 13.04 -17.52
C PRO A 294 -20.25 12.88 -16.25
N ILE A 295 -19.89 12.01 -15.33
CA ILE A 295 -20.59 11.80 -14.05
C ILE A 295 -20.77 13.10 -13.27
N TYR A 296 -19.84 14.03 -13.35
CA TYR A 296 -19.95 15.32 -12.67
C TYR A 296 -21.15 16.16 -13.13
N LEU A 297 -21.71 15.91 -14.32
CA LEU A 297 -22.92 16.58 -14.79
C LEU A 297 -24.18 16.26 -13.96
N ILE A 298 -24.14 15.19 -13.17
CA ILE A 298 -25.26 14.82 -12.27
C ILE A 298 -25.51 15.90 -11.22
N PHE A 299 -24.45 16.54 -10.70
CA PHE A 299 -24.55 17.61 -9.71
C PHE A 299 -25.28 18.85 -10.27
N PRO A 300 -24.81 19.48 -11.36
CA PRO A 300 -25.56 20.60 -11.96
C PRO A 300 -26.95 20.19 -12.46
N LEU A 301 -27.15 18.95 -12.95
CA LEU A 301 -28.47 18.48 -13.36
C LEU A 301 -29.46 18.41 -12.18
N GLY A 302 -29.01 17.94 -11.01
CA GLY A 302 -29.83 17.92 -9.81
C GLY A 302 -30.13 19.32 -9.27
N ILE A 303 -29.13 20.20 -9.23
CA ILE A 303 -29.27 21.55 -8.67
C ILE A 303 -30.05 22.47 -9.59
N LEU A 304 -29.63 22.62 -10.87
CA LEU A 304 -30.28 23.48 -11.84
C LEU A 304 -31.64 22.91 -12.27
N GLY A 305 -31.76 21.60 -12.40
CA GLY A 305 -32.99 20.90 -12.66
C GLY A 305 -34.11 21.20 -11.67
N TRP A 306 -33.77 21.46 -10.41
CA TRP A 306 -34.74 21.89 -9.40
C TRP A 306 -35.44 23.21 -9.76
N PHE A 307 -34.68 24.19 -10.25
CA PHE A 307 -35.24 25.48 -10.66
C PHE A 307 -36.20 25.30 -11.83
N SER A 308 -35.86 24.42 -12.82
CA SER A 308 -36.69 24.06 -13.93
C SER A 308 -38.01 23.38 -13.51
N ILE A 309 -37.91 22.37 -12.61
CA ILE A 309 -39.07 21.63 -12.09
C ILE A 309 -40.01 22.54 -11.30
N LYS A 310 -39.48 23.45 -10.48
CA LYS A 310 -40.28 24.38 -9.72
C LYS A 310 -41.17 25.22 -10.61
N GLU A 311 -40.62 25.79 -11.69
CA GLU A 311 -41.41 26.56 -12.67
C GLU A 311 -42.39 25.65 -13.44
N LYS A 312 -41.97 24.42 -13.78
CA LYS A 312 -42.84 23.44 -14.48
C LYS A 312 -44.08 23.06 -13.68
N ILE A 313 -43.93 22.82 -12.38
CA ILE A 313 -45.02 22.48 -11.45
C ILE A 313 -46.05 23.61 -11.34
N ASP A 314 -45.62 24.87 -11.51
CA ASP A 314 -46.50 26.02 -11.37
C ASP A 314 -47.21 26.37 -12.70
N GLN A 315 -46.67 25.89 -13.84
CA GLN A 315 -47.17 26.26 -15.20
C GLN A 315 -47.99 25.15 -15.88
N ILE A 316 -47.75 23.88 -15.56
CA ILE A 316 -48.44 22.74 -16.15
C ILE A 316 -49.63 22.35 -15.28
N ASP A 317 -50.86 22.51 -15.83
CA ASP A 317 -52.07 22.20 -15.09
C ASP A 317 -52.36 20.69 -14.98
N GLU A 318 -51.90 19.90 -15.96
CA GLU A 318 -52.05 18.45 -15.99
C GLU A 318 -50.77 17.72 -15.57
N LEU A 319 -50.47 17.78 -14.29
CA LEU A 319 -49.33 17.03 -13.73
C LEU A 319 -49.69 15.54 -13.54
N ALA A 320 -48.65 14.68 -13.57
CA ALA A 320 -48.78 13.24 -13.33
C ALA A 320 -49.35 12.90 -11.93
N GLY A 321 -49.18 13.79 -10.96
CA GLY A 321 -49.65 13.64 -9.57
C GLY A 321 -49.64 14.96 -8.83
N PRO A 322 -49.85 14.95 -7.48
CA PRO A 322 -49.80 16.15 -6.64
C PRO A 322 -48.45 16.89 -6.76
N LYS A 323 -48.47 18.21 -6.63
CA LYS A 323 -47.29 19.07 -6.72
C LYS A 323 -46.17 18.63 -5.74
N SER A 324 -46.56 18.23 -4.52
CA SER A 324 -45.66 17.72 -3.48
C SER A 324 -44.98 16.40 -3.87
N THR A 325 -45.71 15.51 -4.54
CA THR A 325 -45.20 14.21 -5.03
C THR A 325 -44.13 14.41 -6.10
N ILE A 326 -44.37 15.33 -7.05
CA ILE A 326 -43.42 15.65 -8.12
C ILE A 326 -42.11 16.24 -7.52
N LYS A 327 -42.23 17.14 -6.49
CA LYS A 327 -41.06 17.68 -5.76
C LYS A 327 -40.27 16.59 -5.04
N ALA A 328 -40.98 15.70 -4.33
CA ALA A 328 -40.33 14.60 -3.62
C ALA A 328 -39.61 13.63 -4.57
N LEU A 329 -40.21 13.29 -5.72
CA LEU A 329 -39.57 12.45 -6.73
C LEU A 329 -38.29 13.04 -7.31
N HIS A 330 -38.21 14.37 -7.45
CA HIS A 330 -36.95 15.01 -7.85
C HIS A 330 -35.81 14.72 -6.85
N PHE A 331 -36.07 14.96 -5.57
CA PHE A 331 -35.06 14.74 -4.54
C PHE A 331 -34.69 13.26 -4.35
N ILE A 332 -35.68 12.36 -4.42
CA ILE A 332 -35.46 10.91 -4.32
C ILE A 332 -34.66 10.40 -5.51
N GLY A 333 -34.97 10.84 -6.73
CA GLY A 333 -34.21 10.45 -7.93
C GLY A 333 -32.81 11.02 -7.94
N PHE A 334 -32.63 12.26 -7.47
CA PHE A 334 -31.28 12.83 -7.35
C PHE A 334 -30.48 12.10 -6.26
N ALA A 335 -31.09 11.79 -5.11
CA ALA A 335 -30.45 10.98 -4.09
C ALA A 335 -30.05 9.59 -4.62
N MET A 336 -30.92 8.94 -5.43
CA MET A 336 -30.60 7.66 -6.04
C MET A 336 -29.37 7.75 -6.94
N MET A 337 -29.25 8.82 -7.74
CA MET A 337 -28.06 9.01 -8.60
C MET A 337 -26.78 9.23 -7.78
N LEU A 338 -26.84 9.94 -6.66
CA LEU A 338 -25.68 10.15 -5.80
C LEU A 338 -25.22 8.84 -5.12
N TRP A 339 -26.17 8.04 -4.61
CA TRP A 339 -25.86 6.73 -4.07
C TRP A 339 -25.38 5.74 -5.14
N LEU A 340 -25.89 5.87 -6.36
CA LEU A 340 -25.40 5.08 -7.49
C LEU A 340 -23.94 5.42 -7.82
N ILE A 341 -23.57 6.72 -7.89
CA ILE A 341 -22.17 7.13 -8.08
C ILE A 341 -21.27 6.47 -7.04
N TRP A 342 -21.64 6.56 -5.76
CA TRP A 342 -20.86 5.93 -4.69
C TRP A 342 -20.68 4.41 -4.92
N LYS A 343 -21.73 3.68 -5.27
CA LYS A 343 -21.64 2.22 -5.51
C LYS A 343 -20.79 1.90 -6.74
N LEU A 344 -20.91 2.67 -7.82
CA LEU A 344 -20.12 2.48 -9.05
C LEU A 344 -18.63 2.65 -8.79
N GLU A 345 -18.26 3.70 -8.07
CA GLU A 345 -16.87 3.97 -7.67
C GLU A 345 -16.34 2.85 -6.79
N VAL A 346 -17.04 2.54 -5.68
CA VAL A 346 -16.59 1.53 -4.72
C VAL A 346 -16.49 0.13 -5.33
N SER A 347 -17.45 -0.27 -6.18
CA SER A 347 -17.42 -1.60 -6.83
C SER A 347 -16.50 -1.69 -8.03
N SER A 348 -16.04 -0.54 -8.55
CA SER A 348 -15.26 -0.45 -9.80
C SER A 348 -15.89 -1.24 -10.96
N ASN A 349 -17.21 -1.15 -11.09
CA ASN A 349 -17.95 -1.78 -12.20
C ASN A 349 -17.89 -0.89 -13.43
N GLN A 350 -16.76 -0.93 -14.17
CA GLN A 350 -16.53 -0.08 -15.34
C GLN A 350 -17.66 -0.14 -16.37
N PRO A 351 -18.20 -1.31 -16.79
CA PRO A 351 -19.32 -1.33 -17.71
C PRO A 351 -20.55 -0.56 -17.23
N ALA A 352 -20.86 -0.60 -15.92
CA ALA A 352 -21.98 0.13 -15.34
C ALA A 352 -21.69 1.64 -15.26
N GLU A 353 -20.48 2.01 -14.91
CA GLU A 353 -20.04 3.40 -14.90
C GLU A 353 -20.11 4.03 -16.31
N GLU A 354 -19.54 3.35 -17.30
CA GLU A 354 -19.57 3.80 -18.70
C GLU A 354 -21.00 3.86 -19.26
N LEU A 355 -21.86 2.91 -18.89
CA LEU A 355 -23.28 2.97 -19.23
C LEU A 355 -23.94 4.28 -18.74
N VAL A 356 -23.69 4.64 -17.48
CA VAL A 356 -24.23 5.88 -16.90
C VAL A 356 -23.65 7.11 -17.60
N LYS A 357 -22.35 7.15 -17.89
CA LYS A 357 -21.69 8.24 -18.62
C LYS A 357 -22.31 8.45 -20.01
N HIS A 358 -22.43 7.38 -20.78
CA HIS A 358 -23.03 7.43 -22.13
C HIS A 358 -24.47 7.91 -22.08
N LEU A 359 -25.33 7.30 -21.26
CA LEU A 359 -26.73 7.67 -21.14
C LEU A 359 -26.91 9.11 -20.63
N LEU A 360 -26.05 9.57 -19.74
CA LEU A 360 -26.06 10.95 -19.26
C LEU A 360 -25.75 11.93 -20.40
N VAL A 361 -24.65 11.71 -21.11
CA VAL A 361 -24.26 12.61 -22.23
C VAL A 361 -25.30 12.57 -23.37
N TYR A 362 -25.78 11.39 -23.75
CA TYR A 362 -26.79 11.25 -24.82
C TYR A 362 -28.12 11.91 -24.45
N SER A 363 -28.59 11.72 -23.22
CA SER A 363 -29.81 12.36 -22.74
C SER A 363 -29.67 13.88 -22.66
N GLN A 364 -28.52 14.38 -22.15
CA GLN A 364 -28.30 15.84 -22.12
C GLN A 364 -28.22 16.41 -23.54
N THR A 365 -27.54 15.77 -24.47
CA THR A 365 -27.45 16.20 -25.87
C THR A 365 -28.82 16.22 -26.51
N GLY A 366 -29.55 15.13 -26.50
CA GLY A 366 -30.85 15.00 -27.17
C GLY A 366 -31.89 15.95 -26.58
N PHE A 367 -32.15 15.91 -25.29
CA PHE A 367 -33.16 16.74 -24.65
C PHE A 367 -32.83 18.23 -24.68
N THR A 368 -31.56 18.60 -24.52
CA THR A 368 -31.13 20.00 -24.48
C THR A 368 -31.23 20.63 -25.89
N LEU A 369 -30.87 19.87 -26.94
CA LEU A 369 -31.02 20.35 -28.32
C LEU A 369 -32.48 20.69 -28.64
N PHE A 370 -33.38 19.77 -28.35
CA PHE A 370 -34.80 20.02 -28.58
C PHE A 370 -35.39 21.10 -27.65
N PHE A 371 -34.89 21.20 -26.41
CA PHE A 371 -35.30 22.31 -25.55
C PHE A 371 -34.82 23.66 -26.08
N PHE A 372 -33.61 23.75 -26.60
CA PHE A 372 -33.10 24.97 -27.20
C PHE A 372 -33.95 25.38 -28.40
N ILE A 373 -34.29 24.44 -29.32
CA ILE A 373 -35.19 24.67 -30.45
C ILE A 373 -36.56 25.14 -29.96
N TYR A 374 -37.14 24.46 -28.98
CA TYR A 374 -38.41 24.79 -28.34
C TYR A 374 -38.40 26.22 -27.75
N LEU A 375 -37.32 26.57 -27.03
CA LEU A 375 -37.20 27.86 -26.40
C LEU A 375 -37.08 29.01 -27.42
N MET A 376 -36.29 28.81 -28.44
CA MET A 376 -36.13 29.79 -29.54
C MET A 376 -37.42 29.94 -30.34
N SER A 377 -38.08 28.87 -30.74
CA SER A 377 -39.29 28.90 -31.50
C SER A 377 -40.49 29.56 -30.80
N ASN A 378 -40.58 29.41 -29.46
CA ASN A 378 -41.70 29.94 -28.70
C ASN A 378 -41.44 31.34 -28.09
N PHE A 379 -40.20 31.66 -27.70
CA PHE A 379 -39.97 32.77 -26.78
C PHE A 379 -38.90 33.76 -27.24
N LEU A 380 -38.28 33.61 -28.43
CA LEU A 380 -37.20 34.48 -28.89
C LEU A 380 -37.56 35.97 -28.84
N GLY A 381 -38.77 36.31 -29.34
CA GLY A 381 -39.26 37.68 -29.33
C GLY A 381 -39.57 38.25 -27.94
N LEU A 382 -39.89 37.38 -26.98
CA LEU A 382 -40.22 37.78 -25.61
C LEU A 382 -38.98 37.88 -24.70
N MET A 383 -37.92 37.15 -25.02
CA MET A 383 -36.71 37.11 -24.16
C MET A 383 -36.05 38.48 -23.95
N ASN A 384 -36.12 39.35 -24.94
CA ASN A 384 -35.50 40.70 -24.89
C ASN A 384 -36.46 41.78 -24.42
N SER A 385 -37.68 41.43 -23.99
CA SER A 385 -38.70 42.41 -23.57
C SER A 385 -38.65 42.76 -22.08
N GLY A 386 -37.69 42.26 -21.30
CA GLY A 386 -37.65 42.43 -19.85
C GLY A 386 -38.76 41.72 -19.08
N LYS A 387 -39.64 40.96 -19.76
CA LYS A 387 -40.71 40.19 -19.12
C LYS A 387 -40.17 38.91 -18.47
N ALA A 388 -40.87 38.42 -17.47
CA ALA A 388 -40.51 37.21 -16.72
C ALA A 388 -40.82 35.93 -17.53
N VAL A 389 -40.09 35.69 -18.63
CA VAL A 389 -40.35 34.57 -19.58
C VAL A 389 -40.28 33.22 -18.86
N HIS A 390 -39.48 33.06 -17.81
CA HIS A 390 -39.42 31.83 -16.98
C HIS A 390 -40.78 31.42 -16.43
N ARG A 391 -41.73 32.36 -16.21
CA ARG A 391 -43.10 32.09 -15.70
C ARG A 391 -44.05 31.52 -16.75
N ILE A 392 -43.68 31.53 -18.04
CA ILE A 392 -44.50 31.05 -19.14
C ILE A 392 -43.78 30.00 -19.98
N MET A 393 -42.58 29.64 -19.66
CA MET A 393 -41.72 28.77 -20.49
C MET A 393 -42.29 27.39 -20.74
N TYR A 394 -43.24 26.92 -19.94
CA TYR A 394 -43.95 25.66 -20.15
C TYR A 394 -45.38 25.86 -20.69
N LYS A 395 -45.76 27.09 -21.06
CA LYS A 395 -47.00 27.44 -21.77
C LYS A 395 -46.66 27.87 -23.20
N PRO A 396 -46.48 26.89 -24.14
CA PRO A 396 -45.97 27.18 -25.47
C PRO A 396 -47.01 27.95 -26.30
N HIS A 397 -46.49 28.80 -27.19
CA HIS A 397 -47.32 29.51 -28.16
C HIS A 397 -47.42 28.76 -29.52
N SER A 398 -46.28 28.25 -30.02
CA SER A 398 -46.22 27.63 -31.36
C SER A 398 -45.84 26.16 -31.29
N LEU A 399 -44.77 25.75 -30.64
CA LEU A 399 -44.28 24.37 -30.58
C LEU A 399 -44.67 23.75 -29.24
N PRO A 400 -45.54 22.72 -29.21
CA PRO A 400 -45.95 22.06 -27.95
C PRO A 400 -44.82 21.37 -27.21
N TYR A 401 -44.88 21.36 -25.87
CA TYR A 401 -43.83 20.79 -25.02
C TYR A 401 -43.62 19.28 -25.22
N TYR A 402 -44.67 18.53 -25.63
CA TYR A 402 -44.51 17.08 -25.87
C TYR A 402 -43.64 16.77 -27.07
N HIS A 403 -43.61 17.63 -28.12
CA HIS A 403 -42.72 17.46 -29.28
C HIS A 403 -41.25 17.49 -28.86
N LEU A 404 -40.89 18.37 -27.91
CA LEU A 404 -39.54 18.38 -27.31
C LEU A 404 -39.20 17.03 -26.66
N ARG A 405 -40.15 16.45 -25.91
CA ARG A 405 -39.91 15.16 -25.21
C ARG A 405 -39.76 14.01 -26.19
N ILE A 406 -40.62 13.93 -27.22
CA ILE A 406 -40.54 12.91 -28.28
C ILE A 406 -39.25 13.10 -29.08
N GLY A 407 -38.93 14.31 -29.49
CA GLY A 407 -37.71 14.62 -30.24
C GLY A 407 -36.44 14.25 -29.47
N GLY A 408 -36.42 14.58 -28.18
CA GLY A 408 -35.29 14.20 -27.32
C GLY A 408 -35.09 12.68 -27.22
N VAL A 409 -36.16 11.91 -27.05
CA VAL A 409 -36.10 10.43 -27.04
C VAL A 409 -35.62 9.86 -28.36
N ILE A 410 -36.15 10.38 -29.48
CA ILE A 410 -35.72 9.96 -30.83
C ILE A 410 -34.24 10.30 -31.04
N SER A 411 -33.79 11.48 -30.60
CA SER A 411 -32.38 11.88 -30.69
C SER A 411 -31.46 10.93 -29.92
N ILE A 412 -31.85 10.55 -28.71
CA ILE A 412 -31.08 9.57 -27.91
C ILE A 412 -30.98 8.22 -28.63
N LEU A 413 -32.10 7.77 -29.19
CA LEU A 413 -32.15 6.52 -29.97
C LEU A 413 -31.20 6.58 -31.17
N VAL A 414 -31.24 7.67 -31.94
CA VAL A 414 -30.37 7.89 -33.11
C VAL A 414 -28.90 7.91 -32.70
N ILE A 415 -28.54 8.64 -31.62
CA ILE A 415 -27.17 8.67 -31.11
C ILE A 415 -26.73 7.27 -30.70
N THR A 416 -27.57 6.53 -29.96
CA THR A 416 -27.28 5.17 -29.53
C THR A 416 -27.02 4.20 -30.70
N ILE A 417 -27.82 4.31 -31.78
CA ILE A 417 -27.65 3.49 -32.98
C ILE A 417 -26.39 3.88 -33.74
N TYR A 418 -26.12 5.19 -33.87
CA TYR A 418 -24.95 5.72 -34.59
C TYR A 418 -23.62 5.29 -33.92
N LEU A 419 -23.60 5.22 -32.61
CA LEU A 419 -22.44 4.77 -31.80
C LEU A 419 -22.49 3.25 -31.52
N GLU A 420 -22.90 2.46 -32.51
CA GLU A 420 -22.86 1.00 -32.56
C GLU A 420 -23.52 0.28 -31.38
N ALA A 421 -24.54 0.91 -30.78
CA ALA A 421 -25.28 0.38 -29.63
C ALA A 421 -24.38 -0.04 -28.43
N ILE A 422 -23.25 0.63 -28.21
CA ILE A 422 -22.29 0.36 -27.13
C ILE A 422 -22.98 0.25 -25.76
N VAL A 423 -24.04 0.99 -25.54
CA VAL A 423 -24.89 0.95 -24.33
C VAL A 423 -25.45 -0.46 -24.08
N ALA A 424 -25.82 -1.20 -25.14
CA ALA A 424 -26.31 -2.57 -24.99
C ALA A 424 -25.19 -3.55 -24.59
N ALA A 425 -23.98 -3.38 -25.14
CA ALA A 425 -22.79 -4.15 -24.77
C ALA A 425 -22.44 -3.92 -23.29
N GLN A 426 -22.44 -2.66 -22.86
CA GLN A 426 -22.21 -2.27 -21.47
C GLN A 426 -23.27 -2.85 -20.52
N ALA A 427 -24.56 -2.80 -20.90
CA ALA A 427 -25.66 -3.36 -20.11
C ALA A 427 -25.53 -4.89 -19.92
N ASN A 428 -25.11 -5.62 -20.95
CA ASN A 428 -24.86 -7.06 -20.84
C ASN A 428 -23.61 -7.37 -20.01
N SER A 429 -22.54 -6.61 -20.18
CA SER A 429 -21.29 -6.78 -19.46
C SER A 429 -21.46 -6.50 -17.96
N LEU A 430 -22.16 -5.42 -17.58
CA LEU A 430 -22.38 -5.07 -16.17
C LEU A 430 -23.10 -6.18 -15.38
N THR A 431 -24.05 -6.87 -15.99
CA THR A 431 -24.79 -7.95 -15.33
C THR A 431 -23.87 -9.13 -15.01
N ASN A 432 -22.98 -9.49 -15.94
CA ASN A 432 -21.97 -10.51 -15.73
C ASN A 432 -20.95 -10.10 -14.65
N ASN A 433 -20.55 -8.81 -14.60
CA ASN A 433 -19.69 -8.31 -13.53
C ASN A 433 -20.36 -8.41 -12.16
N ILE A 434 -21.64 -8.02 -12.02
CA ILE A 434 -22.38 -8.12 -10.75
C ILE A 434 -22.42 -9.57 -10.26
N LEU A 435 -22.71 -10.51 -11.14
CA LEU A 435 -22.72 -11.93 -10.81
C LEU A 435 -21.31 -12.45 -10.51
N GLY A 436 -20.31 -12.04 -11.27
CA GLY A 436 -18.91 -12.35 -11.04
C GLY A 436 -18.46 -11.87 -9.65
N ASP A 437 -18.79 -10.64 -9.28
CA ASP A 437 -18.47 -10.07 -7.97
C ASP A 437 -19.15 -10.85 -6.82
N TYR A 438 -20.40 -11.27 -6.99
CA TYR A 438 -21.11 -12.11 -6.02
C TYR A 438 -20.44 -13.49 -5.85
N TYR A 439 -20.16 -14.20 -6.96
CA TYR A 439 -19.51 -15.51 -6.92
C TYR A 439 -18.07 -15.42 -6.38
N TYR A 440 -17.37 -14.36 -6.71
CA TYR A 440 -16.03 -14.10 -6.15
C TYR A 440 -16.07 -13.93 -4.62
N GLN A 441 -17.02 -13.11 -4.12
CA GLN A 441 -17.18 -12.86 -2.68
C GLN A 441 -17.73 -14.07 -1.90
N THR A 442 -18.33 -15.05 -2.59
CA THR A 442 -18.80 -16.32 -1.99
C THR A 442 -17.84 -17.48 -2.21
N ASP A 443 -16.59 -17.20 -2.63
CA ASP A 443 -15.49 -18.15 -2.88
C ASP A 443 -15.78 -19.20 -3.97
N GLN A 444 -16.74 -18.93 -4.87
CA GLN A 444 -17.05 -19.73 -6.04
C GLN A 444 -16.24 -19.22 -7.23
N LYS A 445 -14.91 -19.45 -7.17
CA LYS A 445 -13.93 -18.80 -8.05
C LYS A 445 -14.07 -19.19 -9.51
N LEU A 446 -14.40 -20.45 -9.82
CA LEU A 446 -14.56 -20.91 -11.20
C LEU A 446 -15.74 -20.21 -11.89
N GLU A 447 -16.89 -20.15 -11.21
CA GLU A 447 -18.09 -19.47 -11.71
C GLU A 447 -17.82 -17.96 -11.90
N ALA A 448 -17.08 -17.38 -10.94
CA ALA A 448 -16.68 -15.97 -11.04
C ALA A 448 -15.81 -15.71 -12.27
N SER A 449 -14.80 -16.57 -12.55
CA SER A 449 -13.91 -16.39 -13.72
C SER A 449 -14.66 -16.47 -15.04
N ILE A 450 -15.57 -17.43 -15.18
CA ILE A 450 -16.41 -17.58 -16.39
C ILE A 450 -17.27 -16.34 -16.63
N LEU A 451 -17.84 -15.78 -15.57
CA LEU A 451 -18.67 -14.55 -15.66
C LEU A 451 -17.86 -13.31 -15.99
N TYR A 452 -16.68 -13.17 -15.40
CA TYR A 452 -15.77 -12.07 -15.77
C TYR A 452 -15.29 -12.19 -17.22
N GLU A 453 -14.99 -13.39 -17.70
CA GLU A 453 -14.65 -13.62 -19.10
C GLU A 453 -15.81 -13.27 -20.02
N ASN A 454 -17.03 -13.75 -19.73
CA ASN A 454 -18.24 -13.35 -20.47
C ASN A 454 -18.48 -11.84 -20.43
N SER A 455 -18.16 -11.18 -19.33
CA SER A 455 -18.26 -9.72 -19.23
C SER A 455 -17.28 -9.02 -20.17
N TRP A 456 -16.02 -9.47 -20.21
CA TRP A 456 -15.00 -8.95 -21.10
C TRP A 456 -15.38 -9.15 -22.58
N ASP A 457 -15.84 -10.32 -22.95
CA ASP A 457 -16.24 -10.62 -24.33
C ASP A 457 -17.35 -9.71 -24.85
N ARG A 458 -18.21 -9.24 -23.95
CA ARG A 458 -19.29 -8.29 -24.28
C ARG A 458 -18.82 -6.85 -24.36
N TYR A 459 -17.87 -6.48 -23.50
CA TYR A 459 -17.34 -5.11 -23.43
C TYR A 459 -15.87 -5.15 -23.01
N ARG A 460 -14.98 -4.93 -23.97
CA ARG A 460 -13.53 -5.13 -23.81
C ARG A 460 -12.82 -4.05 -22.96
N TYR A 461 -13.46 -2.88 -22.78
CA TYR A 461 -12.95 -1.86 -21.84
C TYR A 461 -13.35 -2.18 -20.40
N ASN A 462 -12.98 -3.38 -19.93
CA ASN A 462 -13.27 -3.91 -18.60
C ASN A 462 -12.04 -4.62 -18.00
N PRO A 463 -10.96 -3.87 -17.73
CA PRO A 463 -9.69 -4.43 -17.25
C PRO A 463 -9.80 -5.17 -15.91
N LYS A 464 -10.75 -4.75 -15.03
CA LYS A 464 -11.03 -5.47 -13.78
C LYS A 464 -11.40 -6.94 -14.04
N ALA A 465 -12.24 -7.21 -15.02
CA ALA A 465 -12.63 -8.59 -15.33
C ALA A 465 -11.42 -9.44 -15.71
N LYS A 466 -10.54 -8.94 -16.59
CA LYS A 466 -9.31 -9.66 -16.97
C LYS A 466 -8.33 -9.85 -15.81
N ASN A 467 -8.17 -8.82 -14.98
CA ASN A 467 -7.32 -8.90 -13.79
C ASN A 467 -7.80 -10.00 -12.83
N LEU A 468 -9.09 -9.99 -12.48
CA LEU A 468 -9.66 -10.98 -11.56
C LEU A 468 -9.65 -12.39 -12.15
N THR A 469 -9.95 -12.54 -13.45
CA THR A 469 -9.81 -13.84 -14.14
C THR A 469 -8.37 -14.35 -14.04
N ALA A 470 -7.38 -13.51 -14.31
CA ALA A 470 -5.96 -13.89 -14.20
C ALA A 470 -5.57 -14.27 -12.76
N HIS A 471 -5.98 -13.51 -11.75
CA HIS A 471 -5.74 -13.86 -10.35
C HIS A 471 -6.37 -15.21 -9.96
N ILE A 472 -7.61 -15.45 -10.36
CA ILE A 472 -8.29 -16.73 -10.12
C ILE A 472 -7.53 -17.87 -10.80
N LEU A 473 -7.14 -17.72 -12.06
CA LEU A 473 -6.40 -18.74 -12.81
C LEU A 473 -5.03 -19.02 -12.21
N PHE A 474 -4.32 -18.02 -11.67
CA PHE A 474 -3.10 -18.24 -10.91
C PHE A 474 -3.35 -19.08 -9.65
N GLN A 475 -4.45 -18.84 -8.94
CA GLN A 475 -4.84 -19.62 -7.76
C GLN A 475 -5.24 -21.06 -8.13
N LEU A 476 -5.84 -21.27 -9.31
CA LEU A 476 -6.19 -22.57 -9.86
C LEU A 476 -5.01 -23.29 -10.53
N ASN A 477 -3.79 -22.75 -10.40
CA ASN A 477 -2.56 -23.26 -11.00
C ASN A 477 -2.60 -23.37 -12.54
N GLN A 478 -3.22 -22.40 -13.20
CA GLN A 478 -3.29 -22.26 -14.66
C GLN A 478 -2.55 -21.00 -15.15
N PRO A 479 -1.22 -20.91 -14.95
CA PRO A 479 -0.46 -19.69 -15.19
C PRO A 479 -0.40 -19.28 -16.66
N THR A 480 -0.38 -20.24 -17.58
CA THR A 480 -0.33 -19.95 -19.04
C THR A 480 -1.59 -19.23 -19.50
N LEU A 481 -2.77 -19.70 -19.09
CA LEU A 481 -4.04 -19.10 -19.43
C LEU A 481 -4.20 -17.71 -18.75
N ALA A 482 -3.79 -17.61 -17.49
CA ALA A 482 -3.76 -16.31 -16.79
C ALA A 482 -2.94 -15.27 -17.52
N LYS A 483 -1.74 -15.66 -18.01
CA LYS A 483 -0.86 -14.77 -18.78
C LYS A 483 -1.53 -14.35 -20.10
N GLU A 484 -2.16 -15.26 -20.82
CA GLU A 484 -2.88 -14.95 -22.06
C GLU A 484 -3.98 -13.90 -21.82
N HIS A 485 -4.75 -14.00 -20.74
CA HIS A 485 -5.74 -12.99 -20.39
C HIS A 485 -5.12 -11.62 -20.10
N LEU A 486 -3.94 -11.56 -19.45
CA LEU A 486 -3.23 -10.31 -19.19
C LEU A 486 -2.64 -9.70 -20.47
N GLU A 487 -2.12 -10.52 -21.38
CA GLU A 487 -1.62 -10.08 -22.70
C GLU A 487 -2.75 -9.50 -23.56
N GLN A 488 -3.91 -10.13 -23.57
CA GLN A 488 -5.10 -9.59 -24.23
C GLN A 488 -5.53 -8.24 -23.64
N SER A 489 -5.53 -8.13 -22.29
CA SER A 489 -5.80 -6.86 -21.62
C SER A 489 -4.79 -5.77 -21.98
N PHE A 490 -3.52 -6.11 -22.06
CA PHE A 490 -2.47 -5.16 -22.46
C PHE A 490 -2.64 -4.67 -23.89
N ALA A 491 -3.06 -5.54 -24.80
CA ALA A 491 -3.27 -5.20 -26.21
C ALA A 491 -4.49 -4.30 -26.42
N GLU A 492 -5.62 -4.59 -25.76
CA GLU A 492 -6.92 -3.98 -26.02
C GLU A 492 -7.25 -2.80 -25.11
N ALA A 493 -7.03 -2.99 -23.79
CA ALA A 493 -7.34 -2.00 -22.76
C ALA A 493 -6.28 -2.02 -21.65
N PRO A 494 -5.07 -1.52 -21.93
CA PRO A 494 -3.98 -1.55 -20.95
C PRO A 494 -4.34 -0.74 -19.71
N GLN A 495 -4.02 -1.30 -18.53
CA GLN A 495 -4.16 -0.67 -17.23
C GLN A 495 -2.91 -0.93 -16.40
N VAL A 496 -2.58 0.01 -15.52
CA VAL A 496 -1.35 -0.05 -14.71
C VAL A 496 -1.26 -1.33 -13.89
N ASP A 497 -2.35 -1.71 -13.23
CA ASP A 497 -2.42 -2.91 -12.39
C ASP A 497 -2.26 -4.22 -13.18
N ASN A 498 -2.81 -4.32 -14.40
CA ASN A 498 -2.61 -5.49 -15.25
C ASN A 498 -1.19 -5.57 -15.78
N ILE A 499 -0.54 -4.44 -16.04
CA ILE A 499 0.89 -4.36 -16.43
C ILE A 499 1.77 -4.80 -15.25
N LEU A 500 1.46 -4.34 -14.04
CA LEU A 500 2.17 -4.76 -12.83
C LEU A 500 2.03 -6.27 -12.61
N LEU A 501 0.83 -6.82 -12.75
CA LEU A 501 0.56 -8.24 -12.55
C LEU A 501 1.32 -9.11 -13.56
N VAL A 502 1.32 -8.76 -14.84
CA VAL A 502 2.05 -9.53 -15.87
C VAL A 502 3.56 -9.42 -15.65
N SER A 503 4.08 -8.24 -15.30
CA SER A 503 5.52 -8.05 -15.07
C SER A 503 6.00 -8.79 -13.82
N GLU A 504 5.24 -8.78 -12.73
CA GLU A 504 5.52 -9.57 -11.52
C GLU A 504 5.57 -11.08 -11.85
N ARG A 505 4.60 -11.55 -12.63
CA ARG A 505 4.55 -12.97 -12.97
C ARG A 505 5.73 -13.39 -13.83
N LEU A 506 6.11 -12.57 -14.81
CA LEU A 506 7.29 -12.80 -15.64
C LEU A 506 8.59 -12.78 -14.83
N GLN A 507 8.69 -11.92 -13.82
CA GLN A 507 9.81 -11.93 -12.88
C GLN A 507 9.91 -13.26 -12.14
N ARG A 508 8.80 -13.76 -11.59
CA ARG A 508 8.76 -15.07 -10.90
C ARG A 508 9.14 -16.24 -11.81
N GLU A 509 8.90 -16.11 -13.12
CA GLU A 509 9.33 -17.06 -14.15
C GLU A 509 10.77 -16.82 -14.64
N ASN A 510 11.50 -15.86 -14.04
CA ASN A 510 12.84 -15.43 -14.42
C ASN A 510 12.95 -14.86 -15.86
N LYS A 511 11.85 -14.31 -16.39
CA LYS A 511 11.74 -13.70 -17.73
C LYS A 511 11.84 -12.17 -17.63
N LEU A 512 12.96 -11.68 -17.08
CA LEU A 512 13.13 -10.27 -16.74
C LEU A 512 13.02 -9.34 -17.95
N PHE A 513 13.55 -9.71 -19.11
CA PHE A 513 13.50 -8.88 -20.32
C PHE A 513 12.07 -8.72 -20.86
N GLU A 514 11.25 -9.78 -20.80
CA GLU A 514 9.84 -9.69 -21.16
C GLU A 514 9.09 -8.77 -20.19
N ALA A 515 9.37 -8.89 -18.89
CA ALA A 515 8.77 -8.03 -17.88
C ALA A 515 9.12 -6.55 -18.11
N ILE A 516 10.40 -6.25 -18.41
CA ILE A 516 10.85 -4.89 -18.77
C ILE A 516 10.09 -4.38 -19.99
N TYR A 517 9.89 -5.21 -21.02
CA TYR A 517 9.12 -4.82 -22.20
C TYR A 517 7.71 -4.32 -21.86
N TYR A 518 6.96 -5.03 -20.98
CA TYR A 518 5.63 -4.62 -20.56
C TYR A 518 5.67 -3.31 -19.75
N LEU A 519 6.65 -3.14 -18.86
CA LEU A 519 6.80 -1.93 -18.06
C LEU A 519 7.18 -0.72 -18.91
N GLU A 520 8.16 -0.85 -19.85
CA GLU A 520 8.57 0.22 -20.77
C GLU A 520 7.41 0.68 -21.67
N ASN A 521 6.67 -0.26 -22.26
CA ASN A 521 5.51 0.07 -23.09
C ASN A 521 4.34 0.59 -22.27
N GLY A 522 4.18 0.09 -21.05
CA GLY A 522 3.24 0.64 -20.08
C GLY A 522 3.55 2.11 -19.75
N LEU A 523 4.82 2.43 -19.52
CA LEU A 523 5.24 3.80 -19.23
C LEU A 523 5.05 4.75 -20.42
N LYS A 524 5.16 4.26 -21.68
CA LYS A 524 4.80 5.04 -22.88
C LYS A 524 3.30 5.38 -22.91
N ARG A 525 2.43 4.47 -22.40
CA ARG A 525 0.98 4.69 -22.32
C ARG A 525 0.58 5.57 -21.15
N PHE A 526 1.29 5.43 -20.02
CA PHE A 526 1.05 6.14 -18.77
C PHE A 526 2.32 6.90 -18.33
N PRO A 527 2.69 7.99 -19.01
CA PRO A 527 3.93 8.72 -18.74
C PRO A 527 3.99 9.22 -17.30
N GLY A 528 5.14 8.98 -16.64
CA GLY A 528 5.36 9.43 -15.25
C GLY A 528 4.54 8.69 -14.18
N ASN A 529 3.87 7.59 -14.52
CA ASN A 529 3.15 6.82 -13.51
C ASN A 529 4.10 6.25 -12.46
N PRO A 530 3.94 6.58 -11.16
CA PRO A 530 4.91 6.24 -10.12
C PRO A 530 5.06 4.73 -9.89
N TYR A 531 4.01 3.95 -10.10
CA TYR A 531 4.04 2.50 -9.93
C TYR A 531 4.90 1.82 -10.99
N LEU A 532 4.71 2.22 -12.26
CA LEU A 532 5.46 1.68 -13.40
C LEU A 532 6.91 2.15 -13.38
N VAL A 533 7.17 3.43 -13.09
CA VAL A 533 8.51 4.01 -12.94
C VAL A 533 9.31 3.24 -11.89
N ASN A 534 8.73 3.05 -10.72
CA ASN A 534 9.38 2.37 -9.61
C ASN A 534 9.76 0.92 -9.97
N ASN A 535 8.79 0.15 -10.47
CA ASN A 535 9.04 -1.25 -10.81
C ASN A 535 10.01 -1.39 -11.97
N LEU A 536 9.93 -0.54 -13.00
CA LEU A 536 10.88 -0.56 -14.11
C LEU A 536 12.32 -0.29 -13.63
N ALA A 537 12.51 0.68 -12.75
CA ALA A 537 13.83 0.99 -12.20
C ALA A 537 14.39 -0.19 -11.38
N LEU A 538 13.56 -0.88 -10.61
CA LEU A 538 13.99 -2.08 -9.89
C LEU A 538 14.36 -3.22 -10.84
N PHE A 539 13.60 -3.42 -11.92
CA PHE A 539 13.94 -4.44 -12.94
C PHE A 539 15.24 -4.09 -13.70
N TYR A 540 15.50 -2.82 -13.95
CA TYR A 540 16.80 -2.38 -14.46
C TYR A 540 17.93 -2.68 -13.45
N THR A 541 17.68 -2.49 -12.16
CA THR A 541 18.66 -2.84 -11.11
C THR A 541 18.95 -4.34 -11.09
N LEU A 542 17.92 -5.19 -11.21
CA LEU A 542 18.06 -6.65 -11.27
C LEU A 542 18.84 -7.12 -12.52
N THR A 543 18.74 -6.37 -13.61
CA THR A 543 19.49 -6.65 -14.87
C THR A 543 20.80 -5.89 -14.97
N GLN A 544 21.28 -5.30 -13.88
CA GLN A 544 22.53 -4.52 -13.77
C GLN A 544 22.59 -3.26 -14.68
N ARG A 545 21.44 -2.79 -15.14
CA ARG A 545 21.29 -1.52 -15.88
C ARG A 545 21.17 -0.36 -14.89
N TYR A 546 22.21 -0.15 -14.11
CA TYR A 546 22.18 0.77 -12.97
C TYR A 546 22.03 2.24 -13.37
N GLU A 547 22.58 2.63 -14.51
CA GLU A 547 22.51 4.02 -14.99
C GLU A 547 21.08 4.41 -15.34
N GLU A 548 20.36 3.54 -16.07
CA GLU A 548 18.96 3.76 -16.41
C GLU A 548 18.06 3.72 -15.17
N ALA A 549 18.32 2.79 -14.25
CA ALA A 549 17.62 2.73 -12.98
C ALA A 549 17.79 4.02 -12.16
N ALA A 550 19.04 4.49 -12.06
CA ALA A 550 19.37 5.72 -11.34
C ALA A 550 18.74 6.96 -11.97
N LEU A 551 18.77 7.08 -13.31
CA LEU A 551 18.13 8.20 -14.01
C LEU A 551 16.62 8.22 -13.74
N LEU A 552 15.97 7.08 -13.87
CA LEU A 552 14.52 6.95 -13.71
C LEU A 552 14.06 7.29 -12.28
N LEU A 553 14.73 6.73 -11.26
CA LEU A 553 14.40 7.02 -9.86
C LEU A 553 14.72 8.47 -9.47
N LYS A 554 15.84 9.03 -9.94
CA LYS A 554 16.23 10.41 -9.67
C LYS A 554 15.20 11.41 -10.20
N GLU A 555 14.74 11.21 -11.43
CA GLU A 555 13.77 12.08 -12.09
C GLU A 555 12.41 12.06 -11.37
N HIS A 556 12.04 10.89 -10.81
CA HIS A 556 10.74 10.68 -10.18
C HIS A 556 10.79 10.52 -8.65
N ALA A 557 11.91 10.85 -7.99
CA ALA A 557 12.09 10.67 -6.55
C ALA A 557 11.01 11.34 -5.68
N ARG A 558 10.39 12.42 -6.19
CA ARG A 558 9.32 13.15 -5.51
C ARG A 558 7.91 12.64 -5.82
N ALA A 559 7.78 11.64 -6.68
CA ALA A 559 6.47 11.14 -7.13
C ALA A 559 5.75 10.32 -6.06
N SER A 560 6.50 9.61 -5.20
CA SER A 560 5.96 8.84 -4.07
C SER A 560 7.05 8.60 -3.01
N GLU A 561 6.64 8.33 -1.76
CA GLU A 561 7.53 7.94 -0.68
C GLU A 561 8.33 6.67 -1.02
N VAL A 562 7.69 5.69 -1.66
CA VAL A 562 8.32 4.45 -2.12
C VAL A 562 9.46 4.74 -3.12
N THR A 563 9.21 5.56 -4.14
CA THR A 563 10.22 5.92 -5.13
C THR A 563 11.39 6.67 -4.51
N SER A 564 11.12 7.56 -3.56
CA SER A 564 12.13 8.29 -2.80
C SER A 564 13.02 7.36 -1.97
N SER A 565 12.40 6.42 -1.24
CA SER A 565 13.11 5.44 -0.41
C SER A 565 13.97 4.49 -1.27
N ASN A 566 13.42 4.01 -2.39
CA ASN A 566 14.15 3.16 -3.35
C ASN A 566 15.32 3.91 -4.00
N TRP A 567 15.17 5.21 -4.26
CA TRP A 567 16.27 6.04 -4.76
C TRP A 567 17.42 6.10 -3.73
N THR A 568 17.13 6.34 -2.46
CA THR A 568 18.13 6.32 -1.38
C THR A 568 18.82 4.96 -1.27
N ALA A 569 18.05 3.87 -1.35
CA ALA A 569 18.61 2.52 -1.31
C ALA A 569 19.54 2.25 -2.50
N LEU A 570 19.13 2.63 -3.72
CA LEU A 570 19.96 2.45 -4.92
C LEU A 570 21.23 3.29 -4.88
N GLN A 571 21.16 4.57 -4.47
CA GLN A 571 22.35 5.41 -4.28
C GLN A 571 23.33 4.76 -3.32
N THR A 572 22.83 4.25 -2.19
CA THR A 572 23.67 3.56 -1.19
C THR A 572 24.32 2.32 -1.75
N LYS A 573 23.57 1.51 -2.51
CA LYS A 573 24.09 0.30 -3.16
C LYS A 573 25.21 0.63 -4.17
N LEU A 574 25.04 1.70 -4.93
CA LEU A 574 26.03 2.15 -5.94
C LEU A 574 27.19 2.94 -5.34
N GLY A 575 27.19 3.23 -4.04
CA GLY A 575 28.20 4.06 -3.40
C GLY A 575 28.15 5.53 -3.83
N LEU A 576 27.02 5.99 -4.34
CA LEU A 576 26.76 7.39 -4.63
C LEU A 576 26.37 8.11 -3.34
N ASP A 577 26.73 9.39 -3.25
CA ASP A 577 26.35 10.18 -2.09
C ASP A 577 24.84 10.44 -2.10
N PRO A 578 24.04 9.90 -1.17
CA PRO A 578 22.65 10.30 -1.05
C PRO A 578 22.64 11.76 -0.62
N THR A 579 22.43 12.65 -1.60
CA THR A 579 22.28 14.09 -1.36
C THR A 579 21.26 14.30 -0.25
N SER A 580 21.55 15.20 0.67
CA SER A 580 20.80 15.63 1.84
C SER A 580 19.27 15.69 1.62
N GLN A 581 18.62 14.55 1.54
CA GLN A 581 17.18 14.48 1.68
C GLN A 581 16.88 14.38 3.18
N GLU A 582 15.94 15.18 3.63
CA GLU A 582 15.38 15.02 4.99
C GLU A 582 14.93 13.57 5.15
N ILE A 583 15.27 12.97 6.31
CA ILE A 583 14.90 11.61 6.65
C ILE A 583 13.38 11.47 6.50
N GLY A 584 12.93 10.57 5.65
CA GLY A 584 11.52 10.20 5.58
C GLY A 584 11.07 9.72 6.97
N ALA A 585 9.89 10.11 7.41
CA ALA A 585 9.36 9.74 8.73
C ALA A 585 8.96 8.25 8.80
N ASP A 586 8.88 7.56 7.68
CA ASP A 586 8.52 6.14 7.59
C ASP A 586 9.70 5.23 7.95
N LEU A 587 9.37 4.03 8.45
CA LEU A 587 10.35 3.05 8.92
C LEU A 587 11.35 2.63 7.84
N ILE A 588 10.91 2.44 6.59
CA ILE A 588 11.76 1.96 5.49
C ILE A 588 12.80 3.02 5.12
N SER A 589 12.37 4.28 5.03
CA SER A 589 13.28 5.40 4.80
C SER A 589 14.32 5.53 5.90
N GLN A 590 13.94 5.33 7.17
CA GLN A 590 14.87 5.35 8.31
C GLN A 590 15.91 4.21 8.22
N ILE A 591 15.47 2.97 7.88
CA ILE A 591 16.37 1.83 7.71
C ILE A 591 17.39 2.11 6.60
N ASN A 592 16.93 2.56 5.43
CA ASN A 592 17.78 2.84 4.27
C ASN A 592 18.78 3.95 4.55
N GLN A 593 18.37 4.98 5.26
CA GLN A 593 19.22 6.11 5.56
C GLN A 593 20.33 5.78 6.58
N ILE A 594 20.01 5.01 7.62
CA ILE A 594 21.04 4.53 8.55
C ILE A 594 22.07 3.67 7.83
N ALA A 595 21.61 2.79 6.90
CA ALA A 595 22.53 2.03 6.07
C ALA A 595 23.42 2.94 5.20
N ALA A 596 22.85 4.02 4.62
CA ALA A 596 23.59 4.99 3.82
C ALA A 596 24.65 5.75 4.61
N ILE A 597 24.32 6.25 5.79
CA ILE A 597 25.26 6.95 6.68
C ILE A 597 26.43 6.00 7.04
N ARG A 598 26.12 4.76 7.43
CA ARG A 598 27.14 3.77 7.81
C ARG A 598 27.99 3.30 6.64
N LYS A 599 27.42 3.24 5.43
CA LYS A 599 28.18 2.92 4.21
C LYS A 599 29.31 3.92 3.93
N LYS A 600 29.10 5.19 4.31
CA LYS A 600 30.14 6.24 4.24
C LYS A 600 31.17 6.14 5.36
N GLY A 601 30.97 5.28 6.36
CA GLY A 601 31.80 5.21 7.56
C GLY A 601 31.46 6.30 8.59
N GLU A 602 30.33 7.00 8.42
CA GLU A 602 29.83 8.01 9.35
C GLU A 602 28.99 7.35 10.46
N LYS A 603 28.89 8.00 11.62
CA LYS A 603 28.01 7.55 12.71
C LYS A 603 26.66 8.25 12.60
N PRO A 604 25.54 7.50 12.62
CA PRO A 604 24.22 8.10 12.70
C PRO A 604 24.04 8.91 13.98
N GLU A 605 23.21 9.95 13.93
CA GLU A 605 22.89 10.72 15.13
C GLU A 605 22.08 9.88 16.13
N SER A 606 22.23 10.14 17.43
CA SER A 606 21.49 9.41 18.47
C SER A 606 19.98 9.58 18.34
N SER A 607 19.52 10.74 17.82
CA SER A 607 18.12 11.03 17.49
C SER A 607 17.57 10.09 16.43
N ASP A 608 18.35 9.77 15.40
CA ASP A 608 17.95 8.90 14.28
C ASP A 608 17.83 7.45 14.75
N LEU A 609 18.81 6.99 15.57
CA LEU A 609 18.78 5.66 16.16
C LEU A 609 17.59 5.49 17.12
N GLU A 610 17.26 6.52 17.91
CA GLU A 610 16.11 6.49 18.80
C GLU A 610 14.79 6.52 18.01
N SER A 611 14.71 7.31 16.95
CA SER A 611 13.55 7.35 16.04
C SER A 611 13.31 5.98 15.40
N LEU A 612 14.36 5.34 14.86
CA LEU A 612 14.27 3.98 14.33
C LEU A 612 13.80 2.97 15.40
N ARG A 613 14.37 3.03 16.61
CA ARG A 613 13.99 2.14 17.72
C ARG A 613 12.50 2.28 18.08
N ASN A 614 12.00 3.52 18.13
CA ASN A 614 10.58 3.80 18.42
C ASN A 614 9.65 3.34 17.29
N SER A 615 10.07 3.43 16.03
CA SER A 615 9.34 2.93 14.88
C SER A 615 9.26 1.40 14.87
N LEU A 616 10.36 0.71 15.19
CA LEU A 616 10.43 -0.75 15.29
C LEU A 616 9.50 -1.34 16.37
N GLN A 617 9.28 -0.62 17.48
CA GLN A 617 8.35 -1.08 18.54
C GLN A 617 6.89 -1.13 18.08
N LYS A 618 6.52 -0.40 17.03
CA LYS A 618 5.16 -0.32 16.50
C LYS A 618 4.95 -1.20 15.26
N GLU A 619 6.05 -1.73 14.73
CA GLU A 619 6.02 -2.53 13.51
C GLU A 619 5.60 -3.97 13.80
N THR A 620 4.95 -4.60 12.83
CA THR A 620 4.49 -5.99 12.91
C THR A 620 5.14 -6.91 11.88
N SER A 621 5.79 -6.35 10.84
CA SER A 621 6.48 -7.11 9.81
C SER A 621 7.80 -7.68 10.33
N PRO A 622 7.94 -9.03 10.44
CA PRO A 622 9.18 -9.65 10.90
C PRO A 622 10.40 -9.26 10.07
N MET A 623 10.22 -9.11 8.77
CA MET A 623 11.28 -8.71 7.84
C MET A 623 11.81 -7.31 8.14
N LEU A 624 10.93 -6.33 8.34
CA LEU A 624 11.34 -4.95 8.62
C LEU A 624 11.95 -4.82 10.03
N ILE A 625 11.39 -5.54 11.00
CA ILE A 625 11.94 -5.61 12.37
C ILE A 625 13.37 -6.16 12.34
N HIS A 626 13.58 -7.27 11.63
CA HIS A 626 14.92 -7.86 11.47
C HIS A 626 15.91 -6.88 10.82
N ALA A 627 15.52 -6.29 9.66
CA ALA A 627 16.37 -5.33 8.94
C ALA A 627 16.69 -4.09 9.79
N GLY A 628 15.70 -3.56 10.49
CA GLY A 628 15.87 -2.39 11.35
C GLY A 628 16.79 -2.66 12.53
N TYR A 629 16.62 -3.78 13.23
CA TYR A 629 17.54 -4.14 14.33
C TYR A 629 18.95 -4.42 13.82
N ARG A 630 19.12 -5.06 12.66
CA ARG A 630 20.44 -5.24 12.06
C ARG A 630 21.14 -3.91 11.82
N ASN A 631 20.46 -2.95 11.19
CA ASN A 631 21.04 -1.64 10.94
C ASN A 631 21.23 -0.81 12.23
N LEU A 632 20.41 -1.04 13.25
CA LEU A 632 20.50 -0.36 14.53
C LEU A 632 21.77 -0.75 15.30
N VAL A 633 22.12 -2.04 15.32
CA VAL A 633 23.16 -2.59 16.23
C VAL A 633 24.53 -2.77 15.59
N THR A 634 24.68 -2.61 14.28
CA THR A 634 25.97 -2.78 13.59
C THR A 634 26.89 -1.56 13.76
N GLU A 635 27.31 -1.32 14.99
CA GLU A 635 28.31 -0.30 15.33
C GLU A 635 29.13 -0.72 16.54
N ILE A 636 30.33 -0.15 16.68
CA ILE A 636 31.12 -0.27 17.91
C ILE A 636 30.46 0.64 18.96
N ASN A 637 29.94 0.03 19.99
CA ASN A 637 29.25 0.71 21.09
C ASN A 637 29.63 0.07 22.42
N THR A 638 30.23 0.84 23.33
CA THR A 638 30.66 0.42 24.63
C THR A 638 29.54 0.22 25.65
N SER A 639 28.28 0.50 25.32
CA SER A 639 27.15 0.26 26.22
C SER A 639 26.88 -1.23 26.41
N ASP A 640 26.34 -1.60 27.59
CA ASP A 640 25.98 -2.99 27.89
C ASP A 640 24.91 -3.51 26.90
N PRO A 641 25.22 -4.56 26.11
CA PRO A 641 24.32 -5.09 25.10
C PRO A 641 23.25 -6.04 25.66
N THR A 642 23.31 -6.39 26.94
CA THR A 642 22.54 -7.50 27.53
C THR A 642 21.05 -7.41 27.30
N LYS A 643 20.47 -6.21 27.35
CA LYS A 643 19.01 -6.01 27.10
C LYS A 643 18.65 -6.21 25.62
N GLU A 644 19.49 -5.69 24.74
CA GLU A 644 19.27 -5.79 23.29
C GLU A 644 19.43 -7.23 22.81
N ILE A 645 20.45 -7.93 23.28
CA ILE A 645 20.68 -9.36 22.97
C ILE A 645 19.50 -10.21 23.47
N LYS A 646 19.05 -10.04 24.72
CA LYS A 646 17.89 -10.78 25.24
C LYS A 646 16.62 -10.52 24.44
N HIS A 647 16.44 -9.30 23.96
CA HIS A 647 15.29 -8.96 23.12
C HIS A 647 15.38 -9.67 21.75
N LEU A 648 16.55 -9.63 21.11
CA LEU A 648 16.78 -10.31 19.82
C LEU A 648 16.61 -11.83 19.95
N ASP A 649 17.11 -12.43 21.04
CA ASP A 649 16.93 -13.85 21.33
C ASP A 649 15.46 -14.21 21.55
N SER A 650 14.69 -13.34 22.21
CA SER A 650 13.25 -13.53 22.39
C SER A 650 12.51 -13.48 21.06
N LEU A 651 12.88 -12.55 20.16
CA LEU A 651 12.32 -12.50 18.80
C LEU A 651 12.67 -13.76 18.00
N ALA A 652 13.94 -14.20 18.06
CA ALA A 652 14.42 -15.40 17.37
C ALA A 652 13.73 -16.71 17.80
N GLN A 653 13.13 -16.75 19.00
CA GLN A 653 12.37 -17.88 19.53
C GLN A 653 10.88 -17.80 19.25
N SER A 654 10.37 -16.68 18.71
CA SER A 654 8.95 -16.49 18.42
C SER A 654 8.55 -17.15 17.11
N GLU A 655 7.38 -17.78 17.07
CA GLU A 655 6.81 -18.39 15.86
C GLU A 655 6.70 -17.42 14.68
N ALA A 656 6.43 -16.14 14.97
CA ALA A 656 6.33 -15.10 13.94
C ALA A 656 7.65 -14.82 13.21
N PHE A 657 8.80 -15.21 13.77
CA PHE A 657 10.14 -14.94 13.25
C PHE A 657 10.90 -16.19 12.82
N LEU A 658 10.24 -17.33 12.65
CA LEU A 658 10.90 -18.58 12.27
C LEU A 658 11.81 -18.46 11.05
N ASP A 659 11.36 -17.71 10.02
CA ASP A 659 12.13 -17.49 8.79
C ASP A 659 13.38 -16.60 9.00
N TYR A 660 13.46 -15.87 10.13
CA TYR A 660 14.53 -14.92 10.45
C TYR A 660 15.34 -15.30 11.69
N THR A 661 15.13 -16.49 12.24
CA THR A 661 15.79 -16.96 13.47
C THR A 661 17.31 -16.85 13.40
N MET A 662 17.90 -17.35 12.31
CA MET A 662 19.38 -17.35 12.14
C MET A 662 19.93 -15.92 12.03
N GLN A 663 19.28 -15.07 11.27
CA GLN A 663 19.68 -13.68 11.04
C GLN A 663 19.54 -12.83 12.33
N LEU A 664 18.51 -13.09 13.15
CA LEU A 664 18.37 -12.44 14.45
C LEU A 664 19.44 -12.88 15.43
N GLN A 665 19.80 -14.19 15.45
CA GLN A 665 20.91 -14.69 16.24
C GLN A 665 22.24 -14.09 15.80
N GLU A 666 22.50 -14.00 14.49
CA GLU A 666 23.66 -13.31 13.95
C GLU A 666 23.70 -11.84 14.40
N THR A 667 22.56 -11.15 14.32
CA THR A 667 22.43 -9.75 14.74
C THR A 667 22.77 -9.59 16.24
N ALA A 668 22.33 -10.51 17.09
CA ALA A 668 22.68 -10.54 18.52
C ALA A 668 24.19 -10.75 18.74
N ILE A 669 24.81 -11.63 17.95
CA ILE A 669 26.27 -11.87 18.00
C ILE A 669 27.04 -10.63 17.57
N LEU A 670 26.62 -9.97 16.48
CA LEU A 670 27.26 -8.73 16.03
C LEU A 670 27.10 -7.59 17.05
N ARG A 671 26.00 -7.56 17.80
CA ARG A 671 25.84 -6.64 18.93
C ARG A 671 26.84 -6.94 20.06
N SER A 672 27.06 -8.22 20.35
CA SER A 672 28.12 -8.64 21.30
C SER A 672 29.51 -8.20 20.82
N LEU A 673 29.79 -8.40 19.53
CA LEU A 673 31.04 -7.97 18.90
C LEU A 673 31.24 -6.44 19.00
N GLY A 674 30.21 -5.67 18.69
CA GLY A 674 30.22 -4.20 18.78
C GLY A 674 30.39 -3.67 20.20
N ALA A 675 30.00 -4.45 21.21
CA ALA A 675 30.24 -4.17 22.63
C ALA A 675 31.60 -4.69 23.16
N GLY A 676 32.46 -5.25 22.30
CA GLY A 676 33.77 -5.76 22.67
C GLY A 676 33.76 -7.16 23.29
N ARG A 677 32.64 -7.88 23.33
CA ARG A 677 32.56 -9.27 23.84
C ARG A 677 33.07 -10.27 22.81
N ILE A 678 34.36 -10.20 22.51
CA ILE A 678 34.99 -10.88 21.37
C ILE A 678 34.89 -12.41 21.47
N ASN A 679 35.21 -12.97 22.65
CA ASN A 679 35.16 -14.42 22.86
C ASN A 679 33.76 -14.99 22.69
N GLU A 680 32.75 -14.32 23.23
CA GLU A 680 31.36 -14.71 23.10
C GLU A 680 30.93 -14.65 21.62
N ALA A 681 31.26 -13.57 20.90
CA ALA A 681 30.97 -13.40 19.49
C ALA A 681 31.64 -14.51 18.64
N VAL A 682 32.94 -14.78 18.81
CA VAL A 682 33.66 -15.82 18.07
C VAL A 682 33.09 -17.20 18.34
N LYS A 683 32.81 -17.54 19.59
CA LYS A 683 32.19 -18.82 19.97
C LYS A 683 30.85 -19.02 19.31
N ASN A 684 30.02 -17.98 19.34
CA ASN A 684 28.68 -18.05 18.79
C ASN A 684 28.68 -18.04 17.25
N LEU A 685 29.59 -17.32 16.57
CA LEU A 685 29.81 -17.39 15.12
C LEU A 685 30.20 -18.80 14.67
N ASN A 686 31.13 -19.44 15.40
CA ASN A 686 31.49 -20.85 15.15
C ASN A 686 30.29 -21.79 15.33
N GLY A 687 29.44 -21.51 16.34
CA GLY A 687 28.16 -22.21 16.50
C GLY A 687 27.18 -22.03 15.33
N LEU A 688 27.11 -20.83 14.76
CA LEU A 688 26.32 -20.57 13.56
C LEU A 688 26.92 -21.28 12.33
N ALA A 689 28.24 -21.23 12.13
CA ALA A 689 28.93 -21.93 11.05
C ALA A 689 28.65 -23.43 11.06
N PHE A 690 28.59 -24.03 12.25
CA PHE A 690 28.28 -25.45 12.41
C PHE A 690 26.79 -25.76 12.07
N ARG A 691 25.87 -24.90 12.53
CA ARG A 691 24.43 -25.12 12.33
C ARG A 691 23.95 -24.75 10.92
N ASN A 692 24.65 -23.82 10.24
CA ASN A 692 24.32 -23.36 8.90
C ASN A 692 25.50 -23.61 7.92
N PRO A 693 25.62 -24.80 7.34
CA PRO A 693 26.71 -25.12 6.41
C PRO A 693 26.73 -24.25 5.14
N GLY A 694 25.60 -23.66 4.76
CA GLY A 694 25.50 -22.80 3.57
C GLY A 694 26.27 -21.48 3.75
N ASP A 695 26.23 -20.89 4.94
CA ASP A 695 26.91 -19.62 5.26
C ASP A 695 28.17 -19.83 6.10
N ALA A 696 28.58 -21.08 6.33
CA ALA A 696 29.73 -21.39 7.19
C ALA A 696 31.01 -20.69 6.72
N ALA A 697 31.21 -20.58 5.41
CA ALA A 697 32.36 -19.88 4.81
C ALA A 697 32.42 -18.40 5.23
N TYR A 698 31.29 -17.72 5.25
CA TYR A 698 31.18 -16.33 5.69
C TYR A 698 31.49 -16.18 7.20
N TYR A 699 30.89 -17.00 8.05
CA TYR A 699 31.08 -16.91 9.49
C TYR A 699 32.53 -17.23 9.90
N LEU A 700 33.16 -18.22 9.27
CA LEU A 700 34.56 -18.60 9.54
C LEU A 700 35.53 -17.50 9.05
N ASN A 701 35.27 -16.91 7.90
CA ASN A 701 36.07 -15.78 7.46
C ASN A 701 35.97 -14.60 8.42
N LEU A 702 34.75 -14.27 8.89
CA LEU A 702 34.56 -13.22 9.89
C LEU A 702 35.29 -13.53 11.19
N THR A 703 35.22 -14.75 11.67
CA THR A 703 35.95 -15.21 12.84
C THR A 703 37.46 -15.04 12.67
N GLY A 704 38.00 -15.46 11.52
CA GLY A 704 39.42 -15.28 11.21
C GLY A 704 39.85 -13.80 11.17
N LEU A 705 39.03 -12.91 10.60
CA LEU A 705 39.31 -11.47 10.61
C LEU A 705 39.30 -10.89 12.03
N ILE A 706 38.33 -11.28 12.87
CA ILE A 706 38.28 -10.87 14.30
C ILE A 706 39.54 -11.34 15.02
N GLN A 707 39.95 -12.58 14.84
CA GLN A 707 41.18 -13.12 15.49
C GLN A 707 42.44 -12.41 14.97
N ALA A 708 42.48 -12.09 13.67
CA ALA A 708 43.62 -11.34 13.13
C ALA A 708 43.73 -9.93 13.72
N GLN A 709 42.60 -9.23 13.95
CA GLN A 709 42.60 -7.95 14.66
C GLN A 709 43.08 -8.11 16.11
N GLN A 710 42.90 -9.28 16.71
CA GLN A 710 43.46 -9.63 18.05
C GLN A 710 44.94 -10.09 17.98
N LEU A 711 45.58 -9.97 16.85
CA LEU A 711 46.98 -10.39 16.61
C LEU A 711 47.23 -11.93 16.74
N ASP A 712 46.13 -12.72 16.67
CA ASP A 712 46.26 -14.19 16.67
C ASP A 712 46.22 -14.71 15.23
N PHE A 713 47.26 -14.41 14.46
CA PHE A 713 47.37 -14.77 13.05
C PHE A 713 47.33 -16.28 12.80
N GLN A 714 47.77 -17.09 13.78
CA GLN A 714 47.76 -18.54 13.65
C GLN A 714 46.34 -19.11 13.67
N LYS A 715 45.48 -18.66 14.60
CA LYS A 715 44.04 -19.06 14.61
C LYS A 715 43.32 -18.49 13.43
N ALA A 716 43.55 -17.22 13.10
CA ALA A 716 42.96 -16.56 11.94
C ALA A 716 43.23 -17.36 10.66
N SER A 717 44.49 -17.80 10.46
CA SER A 717 44.89 -18.61 9.32
C SER A 717 44.14 -19.95 9.24
N LYS A 718 43.98 -20.63 10.40
CA LYS A 718 43.21 -21.88 10.46
C LYS A 718 41.75 -21.66 10.02
N ASP A 719 41.13 -20.60 10.52
CA ASP A 719 39.74 -20.30 10.19
C ASP A 719 39.59 -19.93 8.69
N PHE A 720 40.54 -19.21 8.11
CA PHE A 720 40.57 -18.94 6.68
C PHE A 720 40.70 -20.20 5.81
N ILE A 721 41.54 -21.14 6.22
CA ILE A 721 41.70 -22.43 5.50
C ILE A 721 40.39 -23.21 5.55
N VAL A 722 39.77 -23.30 6.74
CA VAL A 722 38.46 -23.98 6.85
C VAL A 722 37.35 -23.22 6.10
N ALA A 723 37.39 -21.87 6.09
CA ALA A 723 36.45 -21.07 5.30
C ALA A 723 36.55 -21.37 3.79
N GLU A 724 37.78 -21.52 3.28
CA GLU A 724 38.02 -21.90 1.89
C GLU A 724 37.44 -23.29 1.58
N GLU A 725 37.72 -24.29 2.45
CA GLU A 725 37.15 -25.63 2.33
C GLU A 725 35.60 -25.62 2.30
N LYS A 726 34.96 -24.61 2.92
CA LYS A 726 33.52 -24.38 2.91
C LYS A 726 33.06 -23.52 1.75
N GLY A 727 33.98 -23.12 0.84
CA GLY A 727 33.65 -22.40 -0.37
C GLY A 727 33.90 -20.89 -0.36
N PHE A 728 34.62 -20.35 0.63
CA PHE A 728 35.07 -18.96 0.59
C PHE A 728 36.06 -18.73 -0.55
N LYS A 729 35.78 -17.75 -1.42
CA LYS A 729 36.62 -17.41 -2.59
C LYS A 729 37.01 -15.94 -2.67
N ALA A 730 36.53 -15.11 -1.73
CA ALA A 730 36.74 -13.67 -1.75
C ALA A 730 38.05 -13.27 -1.01
N PHE A 731 39.16 -13.93 -1.34
CA PHE A 731 40.46 -13.64 -0.74
C PHE A 731 40.96 -12.26 -1.19
N GLU A 732 41.54 -11.51 -0.26
CA GLU A 732 42.17 -10.23 -0.46
C GLU A 732 43.63 -10.27 0.03
N GLY A 733 44.45 -9.28 -0.32
CA GLY A 733 45.90 -9.27 0.02
C GLY A 733 46.18 -9.42 1.53
N TYR A 734 45.32 -8.90 2.38
CA TYR A 734 45.45 -9.06 3.80
C TYR A 734 45.24 -10.50 4.29
N HIS A 735 44.45 -11.31 3.65
CA HIS A 735 44.28 -12.73 3.97
C HIS A 735 45.58 -13.49 3.69
N LEU A 736 46.21 -13.21 2.53
CA LEU A 736 47.48 -13.83 2.14
C LEU A 736 48.58 -13.45 3.14
N ALA A 737 48.66 -12.18 3.51
CA ALA A 737 49.58 -11.68 4.53
C ALA A 737 49.38 -12.36 5.90
N ILE A 738 48.12 -12.52 6.34
CA ILE A 738 47.81 -13.17 7.63
C ILE A 738 48.19 -14.64 7.57
N LEU A 739 48.01 -15.35 6.47
CA LEU A 739 48.44 -16.74 6.29
C LEU A 739 49.99 -16.89 6.44
N GLU A 740 50.75 -15.97 5.86
CA GLU A 740 52.21 -15.93 5.98
C GLU A 740 52.62 -15.66 7.46
N LEU A 741 51.99 -14.64 8.09
CA LEU A 741 52.24 -14.29 9.48
C LEU A 741 51.82 -15.41 10.44
N GLY A 742 50.81 -16.19 10.12
CA GLY A 742 50.36 -17.37 10.87
C GLY A 742 51.23 -18.61 10.68
N GLY A 743 52.20 -18.56 9.75
CA GLY A 743 53.11 -19.67 9.47
C GLY A 743 52.61 -20.68 8.42
N PHE A 744 51.55 -20.36 7.71
CA PHE A 744 50.94 -21.21 6.67
C PHE A 744 51.43 -20.80 5.24
N ASN A 745 52.74 -20.75 5.04
CA ASN A 745 53.42 -20.24 3.85
C ASN A 745 53.03 -21.01 2.57
N GLU A 746 52.88 -22.34 2.68
CA GLU A 746 52.49 -23.17 1.53
C GLU A 746 51.08 -22.79 1.03
N LYS A 747 50.15 -22.61 1.95
CA LYS A 747 48.76 -22.19 1.60
C LYS A 747 48.72 -20.77 1.08
N ALA A 748 49.48 -19.86 1.64
CA ALA A 748 49.62 -18.50 1.16
C ALA A 748 50.18 -18.47 -0.28
N ALA A 749 51.17 -19.31 -0.60
CA ALA A 749 51.73 -19.44 -1.95
C ALA A 749 50.70 -20.03 -2.94
N GLU A 750 49.96 -21.05 -2.56
CA GLU A 750 48.88 -21.64 -3.37
C GLU A 750 47.82 -20.58 -3.74
N LEU A 751 47.28 -19.85 -2.75
CA LEU A 751 46.30 -18.82 -2.98
C LEU A 751 46.85 -17.61 -3.75
N THR A 752 48.16 -17.31 -3.62
CA THR A 752 48.81 -16.28 -4.42
C THR A 752 48.83 -16.66 -5.89
N LEU A 753 48.97 -17.92 -6.22
CA LEU A 753 48.91 -18.41 -7.62
C LEU A 753 47.46 -18.38 -8.14
N GLU A 754 46.49 -18.61 -7.30
CA GLU A 754 45.07 -18.55 -7.67
C GLU A 754 44.55 -17.09 -7.82
N PHE A 755 45.03 -16.17 -6.97
CA PHE A 755 44.63 -14.75 -6.94
C PHE A 755 45.83 -13.80 -7.12
N PRO A 756 46.57 -13.84 -8.25
CA PRO A 756 47.82 -13.09 -8.44
C PRO A 756 47.63 -11.57 -8.37
N GLU A 757 46.45 -11.06 -8.71
CA GLU A 757 46.11 -9.64 -8.63
C GLU A 757 45.97 -9.13 -7.20
N LYS A 758 45.80 -10.03 -6.22
CA LYS A 758 45.65 -9.71 -4.79
C LYS A 758 47.00 -9.77 -4.04
N ALA A 759 48.03 -10.33 -4.65
CA ALA A 759 49.36 -10.52 -4.03
C ALA A 759 50.23 -9.24 -4.02
N ASN A 760 49.61 -8.06 -3.91
CA ASN A 760 50.30 -6.77 -3.99
C ASN A 760 50.80 -6.24 -2.62
N LEU A 761 50.41 -6.86 -1.53
CA LEU A 761 50.82 -6.43 -0.20
C LEU A 761 52.21 -7.00 0.13
N LYS A 762 53.24 -6.14 0.15
CA LYS A 762 54.59 -6.52 0.59
C LYS A 762 54.65 -6.38 2.10
N ILE A 763 54.93 -7.49 2.76
CA ILE A 763 55.14 -7.56 4.23
C ILE A 763 56.58 -7.27 4.52
N SER A 764 56.85 -6.35 5.46
CA SER A 764 58.20 -6.04 5.93
C SER A 764 58.73 -7.15 6.81
N GLU A 765 60.09 -7.26 6.89
CA GLU A 765 60.70 -8.19 7.84
C GLU A 765 60.31 -7.91 9.29
N ASP A 766 60.11 -6.65 9.65
CA ASP A 766 59.63 -6.24 10.99
C ASP A 766 58.23 -6.80 11.30
N LEU A 767 57.31 -6.77 10.33
CA LEU A 767 55.98 -7.35 10.53
C LEU A 767 56.04 -8.88 10.62
N ILE A 768 56.91 -9.53 9.87
CA ILE A 768 57.15 -10.98 9.94
C ILE A 768 57.68 -11.33 11.39
N LEU A 769 58.62 -10.56 11.89
CA LEU A 769 59.15 -10.75 13.25
C LEU A 769 58.05 -10.54 14.30
N PHE A 770 57.21 -9.53 14.13
CA PHE A 770 56.05 -9.28 14.98
C PHE A 770 55.06 -10.47 14.95
N GLY A 771 54.72 -11.01 13.82
CA GLY A 771 53.83 -12.16 13.66
C GLY A 771 54.38 -13.46 14.29
N LYS A 772 55.69 -13.59 14.40
CA LYS A 772 56.34 -14.75 15.01
C LYS A 772 56.35 -14.75 16.55
N PHE A 773 55.77 -13.73 17.21
CA PHE A 773 55.82 -13.63 18.68
C PHE A 773 55.36 -14.93 19.39
N ASN A 774 54.22 -15.50 18.98
CA ASN A 774 53.67 -16.71 19.57
C ASN A 774 54.39 -18.01 19.14
N GLN A 775 55.28 -17.93 18.18
CA GLN A 775 56.03 -19.08 17.63
C GLN A 775 57.45 -19.16 18.21
N GLN A 776 57.85 -18.18 19.03
CA GLN A 776 59.22 -18.11 19.60
C GLN A 776 59.24 -18.47 21.08
N LEU A 777 60.41 -18.97 21.54
CA LEU A 777 60.65 -19.19 22.94
C LEU A 777 60.72 -17.84 23.68
N PRO A 778 60.17 -17.72 24.89
CA PRO A 778 60.17 -16.48 25.67
C PRO A 778 61.55 -15.81 25.79
N GLU A 779 62.59 -16.63 25.91
CA GLU A 779 63.99 -16.20 26.05
C GLU A 779 64.52 -15.40 24.84
N LYS A 780 63.96 -15.64 23.68
CA LYS A 780 64.35 -14.97 22.39
C LYS A 780 63.55 -13.70 22.11
N LEU A 781 62.41 -13.51 22.75
CA LEU A 781 61.49 -12.43 22.45
C LEU A 781 62.11 -11.05 22.66
N PHE A 782 62.99 -10.88 23.65
CA PHE A 782 63.64 -9.58 23.88
C PHE A 782 64.68 -9.21 22.80
N GLU A 783 65.39 -10.19 22.28
CA GLU A 783 66.35 -9.99 21.15
C GLU A 783 65.59 -9.69 19.84
N ILE A 784 64.44 -10.37 19.65
CA ILE A 784 63.56 -10.09 18.49
C ILE A 784 63.05 -8.67 18.58
N TRP A 785 62.58 -8.22 19.75
CA TRP A 785 62.14 -6.86 19.97
C TRP A 785 63.22 -5.83 19.62
N LYS A 786 64.47 -6.09 19.97
CA LYS A 786 65.60 -5.23 19.64
C LYS A 786 65.84 -5.16 18.14
N SER A 787 65.61 -6.23 17.40
CA SER A 787 65.87 -6.30 15.95
C SER A 787 64.80 -5.60 15.15
N ILE A 788 63.61 -5.33 15.69
CA ILE A 788 62.54 -4.61 15.03
C ILE A 788 62.93 -3.14 14.84
N SER A 789 62.95 -2.70 13.59
CA SER A 789 63.32 -1.34 13.21
C SER A 789 62.12 -0.36 13.19
N ASN A 790 60.93 -0.86 12.84
CA ASN A 790 59.71 -0.06 12.79
C ASN A 790 59.23 0.26 14.19
N GLU A 791 59.13 1.53 14.51
CA GLU A 791 58.78 2.00 15.87
C GLU A 791 57.35 1.61 16.28
N GLU A 792 56.42 1.49 15.39
CA GLU A 792 55.03 1.07 15.67
C GLU A 792 55.01 -0.41 16.10
N TYR A 793 55.62 -1.28 15.28
CA TYR A 793 55.74 -2.70 15.63
C TYR A 793 56.56 -2.93 16.90
N LYS A 794 57.62 -2.16 17.07
CA LYS A 794 58.48 -2.23 18.25
C LYS A 794 57.70 -1.85 19.51
N THR A 795 56.85 -0.83 19.43
CA THR A 795 56.00 -0.40 20.52
C THR A 795 54.95 -1.48 20.86
N ALA A 796 54.23 -2.00 19.86
CA ALA A 796 53.25 -3.08 20.06
C ALA A 796 53.90 -4.36 20.60
N PHE A 797 55.08 -4.73 20.10
CA PHE A 797 55.83 -5.89 20.58
C PHE A 797 56.30 -5.71 22.02
N ALA A 798 56.74 -4.51 22.40
CA ALA A 798 57.15 -4.19 23.76
C ALA A 798 55.98 -4.34 24.75
N LEU A 799 54.79 -3.81 24.37
CA LEU A 799 53.58 -3.95 25.18
C LEU A 799 53.16 -5.40 25.34
N LYS A 800 53.21 -6.17 24.28
CA LYS A 800 52.92 -7.59 24.24
C LYS A 800 53.89 -8.38 25.16
N LEU A 801 55.19 -8.06 25.07
CA LEU A 801 56.21 -8.70 25.88
C LEU A 801 56.12 -8.33 27.34
N LEU A 802 55.85 -7.06 27.67
CA LEU A 802 55.63 -6.65 29.08
C LEU A 802 54.46 -7.35 29.74
N SER A 803 53.39 -7.63 29.03
CA SER A 803 52.22 -8.31 29.57
C SER A 803 52.38 -9.81 29.71
N HIS A 804 53.41 -10.42 29.10
CA HIS A 804 53.64 -11.87 29.15
C HIS A 804 54.31 -12.29 30.46
N LYS A 805 53.60 -13.00 31.34
CA LYS A 805 54.07 -13.39 32.66
C LYS A 805 55.39 -14.25 32.61
N ALA A 806 55.52 -15.08 31.59
CA ALA A 806 56.67 -15.99 31.41
C ALA A 806 57.79 -15.43 30.51
N HIS A 807 57.93 -14.11 30.44
CA HIS A 807 58.94 -13.48 29.57
C HIS A 807 60.38 -13.74 29.91
N GLY A 808 60.68 -14.16 31.14
CA GLY A 808 62.05 -14.44 31.63
C GLY A 808 62.99 -13.20 31.72
N LEU A 809 62.41 -11.99 31.56
CA LEU A 809 63.22 -10.75 31.51
C LEU A 809 63.75 -10.31 32.84
N THR A 810 65.00 -9.80 32.82
CA THR A 810 65.60 -9.15 33.96
C THR A 810 64.99 -7.78 34.21
N LYS A 811 65.16 -7.27 35.45
CA LYS A 811 64.70 -5.92 35.81
C LYS A 811 65.29 -4.82 34.90
N SER A 812 66.52 -4.99 34.44
CA SER A 812 67.18 -4.06 33.52
C SER A 812 66.46 -4.08 32.12
N GLN A 813 66.15 -5.27 31.62
CA GLN A 813 65.40 -5.44 30.32
C GLN A 813 64.00 -4.91 30.42
N LEU A 814 63.24 -5.11 31.49
CA LEU A 814 61.91 -4.53 31.72
C LEU A 814 61.95 -3.00 31.75
N THR A 815 63.03 -2.43 32.43
CA THR A 815 63.19 -0.96 32.42
C THR A 815 63.52 -0.43 31.04
N GLU A 816 64.32 -1.14 30.24
CA GLU A 816 64.62 -0.78 28.84
C GLU A 816 63.36 -0.78 27.97
N LEU A 817 62.52 -1.81 28.09
CA LEU A 817 61.22 -1.91 27.42
C LEU A 817 60.30 -0.76 27.82
N GLY A 818 60.16 -0.50 29.12
CA GLY A 818 59.34 0.57 29.63
C GLY A 818 59.75 1.95 29.15
N ASN A 819 61.05 2.19 29.13
CA ASN A 819 61.60 3.46 28.60
C ASN A 819 61.33 3.63 27.13
N SER A 820 61.25 2.57 26.33
CA SER A 820 60.92 2.61 24.93
C SER A 820 59.47 3.01 24.67
N LEU A 821 58.58 2.86 25.66
CA LEU A 821 57.15 3.19 25.57
C LEU A 821 56.85 4.62 26.03
N THR A 822 57.80 5.31 26.64
CA THR A 822 57.68 6.69 27.12
C THR A 822 57.32 7.64 25.94
N GLY A 823 56.25 8.41 26.09
CA GLY A 823 55.71 9.31 25.06
C GLY A 823 54.93 8.64 23.92
N LYS A 824 54.76 7.30 23.97
CA LYS A 824 54.09 6.53 22.91
C LYS A 824 52.81 5.86 23.35
N VAL A 825 52.51 5.87 24.65
CA VAL A 825 51.34 5.23 25.24
C VAL A 825 50.58 6.19 26.18
N ASN A 826 49.29 5.93 26.40
CA ASN A 826 48.50 6.66 27.36
C ASN A 826 48.86 6.28 28.79
N SER A 827 48.74 7.21 29.75
CA SER A 827 48.94 6.94 31.17
C SER A 827 50.35 6.41 31.54
N GLU A 828 51.37 7.14 31.14
CA GLU A 828 52.78 6.79 31.45
C GLU A 828 53.07 6.65 32.95
N ASN A 829 52.37 7.41 33.80
CA ASN A 829 52.59 7.34 35.26
C ASN A 829 52.23 5.96 35.85
N GLU A 830 51.19 5.35 35.38
CA GLU A 830 50.77 4.01 35.78
C GLU A 830 51.79 2.95 35.31
N LEU A 831 52.26 3.06 34.04
CA LEU A 831 53.33 2.20 33.53
C LEU A 831 54.62 2.34 34.35
N GLN A 832 55.06 3.57 34.64
CA GLN A 832 56.26 3.83 35.43
C GLN A 832 56.11 3.31 36.87
N THR A 833 54.93 3.37 37.46
CA THR A 833 54.62 2.82 38.77
C THR A 833 54.77 1.29 38.79
N PHE A 834 54.26 0.60 37.74
CA PHE A 834 54.45 -0.83 37.56
C PHE A 834 55.93 -1.18 37.37
N LEU A 835 56.66 -0.45 36.56
CA LEU A 835 58.04 -0.71 36.23
C LEU A 835 59.04 -0.50 37.41
N LYS A 836 58.65 0.31 38.39
CA LYS A 836 59.47 0.47 39.63
C LYS A 836 59.53 -0.82 40.41
N ASN A 837 58.50 -1.58 40.51
CA ASN A 837 58.45 -2.89 41.14
C ASN A 837 57.56 -3.82 40.30
N PRO A 838 58.07 -4.40 39.19
CA PRO A 838 57.31 -5.21 38.25
C PRO A 838 56.99 -6.60 38.85
N ASP A 839 56.22 -6.60 39.91
CA ASP A 839 55.76 -7.81 40.57
C ASP A 839 54.26 -8.00 40.37
N TRP A 840 53.94 -9.05 39.65
CA TRP A 840 52.55 -9.45 39.39
C TRP A 840 51.80 -9.83 40.67
N SER A 841 52.57 -10.11 41.80
CA SER A 841 52.01 -10.37 43.11
C SER A 841 51.75 -9.11 43.96
N ASP A 842 52.26 -7.94 43.58
CA ASP A 842 52.09 -6.70 44.34
C ASP A 842 50.80 -5.95 43.87
N ALA A 843 49.84 -5.69 44.79
CA ALA A 843 48.57 -5.11 44.54
C ALA A 843 48.65 -3.69 43.92
N ASN A 844 49.67 -2.89 44.36
CA ASN A 844 49.80 -1.52 43.84
C ASN A 844 50.33 -1.51 42.41
N SER A 845 51.32 -2.31 42.11
CA SER A 845 51.90 -2.47 40.77
C SER A 845 50.91 -3.05 39.81
N LEU A 846 50.16 -4.08 40.23
CA LEU A 846 49.12 -4.68 39.46
C LEU A 846 47.97 -3.70 39.18
N GLY A 847 47.51 -2.94 40.19
CA GLY A 847 46.47 -1.93 40.02
C GLY A 847 46.89 -0.77 39.12
N ALA A 848 48.16 -0.36 39.15
CA ALA A 848 48.70 0.65 38.23
C ALA A 848 48.74 0.12 36.81
N PHE A 849 49.16 -1.12 36.59
CA PHE A 849 49.20 -1.73 35.26
C PHE A 849 47.80 -2.02 34.72
N THR A 850 46.85 -2.40 35.56
CA THR A 850 45.43 -2.57 35.15
C THR A 850 44.83 -1.25 34.69
N ARG A 851 45.08 -0.14 35.38
CA ARG A 851 44.62 1.19 34.93
C ARG A 851 45.30 1.64 33.62
N PHE A 852 46.60 1.37 33.49
CA PHE A 852 47.35 1.59 32.27
C PHE A 852 46.70 0.87 31.07
N LEU A 853 46.36 -0.41 31.24
CA LEU A 853 45.69 -1.19 30.19
C LEU A 853 44.28 -0.65 29.87
N GLY A 854 43.50 -0.28 30.89
CA GLY A 854 42.17 0.27 30.71
C GLY A 854 42.15 1.61 29.95
N LEU A 855 43.28 2.36 29.98
CA LEU A 855 43.44 3.59 29.19
C LEU A 855 44.03 3.34 27.78
N ASN A 856 44.43 2.11 27.50
CA ASN A 856 44.90 1.64 26.19
C ASN A 856 44.05 0.44 25.78
N GLU A 857 42.80 0.67 25.52
CA GLU A 857 41.77 -0.36 25.30
C GLU A 857 42.11 -1.34 24.17
N GLU A 858 42.85 -0.90 23.16
CA GLU A 858 43.35 -1.74 22.05
C GLU A 858 44.20 -2.93 22.53
N LEU A 859 44.76 -2.86 23.75
CA LEU A 859 45.61 -3.89 24.29
C LEU A 859 44.84 -4.90 25.16
N THR A 860 43.68 -4.52 25.70
CA THR A 860 42.95 -5.34 26.71
C THR A 860 42.31 -6.60 26.12
N ALA A 861 42.01 -6.59 24.82
CA ALA A 861 41.41 -7.72 24.10
C ALA A 861 42.43 -8.84 23.74
N ASN A 862 43.66 -8.76 24.22
CA ASN A 862 44.70 -9.67 23.81
C ASN A 862 44.90 -10.80 24.84
N PRO A 863 45.01 -12.10 24.42
CA PRO A 863 45.26 -13.25 25.28
C PRO A 863 46.51 -13.13 26.18
N TYR A 864 47.47 -12.26 25.83
CA TYR A 864 48.66 -12.02 26.63
C TYR A 864 48.43 -11.38 28.00
N PHE A 865 47.24 -10.81 28.22
CA PHE A 865 46.86 -10.23 29.52
C PHE A 865 46.23 -11.24 30.47
N THR A 866 46.06 -12.51 30.10
CA THR A 866 45.54 -13.57 30.96
C THR A 866 46.24 -13.64 32.30
N PRO A 867 47.58 -13.60 32.38
CA PRO A 867 48.25 -13.64 33.69
C PRO A 867 47.89 -12.48 34.60
N LEU A 868 47.61 -11.32 34.05
CA LEU A 868 47.15 -10.16 34.79
C LEU A 868 45.75 -10.34 35.35
N VAL A 869 44.83 -10.86 34.52
CA VAL A 869 43.44 -11.14 34.92
C VAL A 869 43.39 -12.17 36.04
N LEU A 870 44.13 -13.27 35.90
CA LEU A 870 44.19 -14.31 36.91
C LEU A 870 44.80 -13.78 38.23
N SER A 871 45.83 -12.95 38.14
CA SER A 871 46.44 -12.34 39.34
C SER A 871 45.51 -11.32 40.02
N ALA A 872 44.69 -10.61 39.26
CA ALA A 872 43.65 -9.71 39.79
C ALA A 872 42.52 -10.50 40.48
N ALA A 873 42.09 -11.60 39.91
CA ALA A 873 41.08 -12.47 40.48
C ALA A 873 41.53 -13.14 41.77
N ASP A 874 42.77 -13.66 41.81
CA ASP A 874 43.38 -14.23 43.01
C ASP A 874 43.39 -13.26 44.20
N ARG A 875 43.46 -11.98 43.94
CA ARG A 875 43.55 -10.92 44.99
C ARG A 875 42.23 -10.32 45.37
N ALA A 876 41.17 -10.61 44.65
CA ALA A 876 39.85 -10.05 44.90
C ALA A 876 39.35 -10.37 46.32
N GLY A 877 39.82 -11.46 46.95
CA GLY A 877 39.45 -11.87 48.31
C GLY A 877 38.00 -12.30 48.47
N ASP A 878 37.22 -12.16 47.46
CA ASP A 878 35.80 -12.56 47.34
C ASP A 878 35.61 -13.41 46.09
N PRO A 879 35.08 -14.65 46.22
CA PRO A 879 34.86 -15.54 45.09
C PRO A 879 33.93 -14.98 44.00
N LEU A 880 32.92 -14.16 44.36
CA LEU A 880 32.02 -13.52 43.39
C LEU A 880 32.77 -12.46 42.59
N LEU A 881 33.57 -11.62 43.24
CA LEU A 881 34.36 -10.61 42.56
C LEU A 881 35.43 -11.23 41.66
N ALA A 882 36.08 -12.31 42.12
CA ALA A 882 37.02 -13.08 41.32
C ALA A 882 36.35 -13.65 40.06
N TYR A 883 35.15 -14.22 40.21
CA TYR A 883 34.35 -14.72 39.08
C TYR A 883 33.98 -13.60 38.12
N GLU A 884 33.53 -12.44 38.60
CA GLU A 884 33.20 -11.30 37.77
C GLU A 884 34.41 -10.79 36.96
N ILE A 885 35.58 -10.71 37.56
CA ILE A 885 36.84 -10.31 36.90
C ILE A 885 37.18 -11.30 35.77
N ILE A 886 37.13 -12.61 36.05
CA ILE A 886 37.45 -13.65 35.07
C ILE A 886 36.41 -13.66 33.96
N ASN A 887 35.13 -13.57 34.29
CA ASN A 887 34.06 -13.58 33.34
C ASN A 887 34.09 -12.35 32.40
N SER A 888 34.34 -11.18 32.94
CA SER A 888 34.52 -9.96 32.14
C SER A 888 35.72 -10.07 31.19
N ALA A 889 36.83 -10.64 31.63
CA ALA A 889 38.01 -10.84 30.78
C ALA A 889 37.78 -11.93 29.73
N SER A 890 37.00 -12.97 30.05
CA SER A 890 36.68 -14.03 29.09
C SER A 890 35.91 -13.56 27.88
N ASP A 891 35.20 -12.46 28.00
CA ASP A 891 34.50 -11.81 26.84
C ASP A 891 35.49 -11.20 25.85
N PHE A 892 36.66 -10.79 26.28
CA PHE A 892 37.69 -10.10 25.49
C PHE A 892 38.94 -10.93 25.21
N ASN A 893 39.13 -12.02 25.91
CA ASN A 893 40.35 -12.80 25.90
C ASN A 893 40.05 -14.29 25.66
N GLN A 894 40.64 -14.85 24.62
CA GLN A 894 40.39 -16.23 24.16
C GLN A 894 41.36 -17.26 24.82
N ASP A 895 42.13 -16.86 25.83
CA ASP A 895 43.06 -17.78 26.45
C ASP A 895 42.31 -18.91 27.19
N PRO A 896 42.58 -20.19 26.86
CA PRO A 896 41.95 -21.31 27.54
C PRO A 896 42.15 -21.32 29.07
N LEU A 897 43.20 -20.67 29.57
CA LEU A 897 43.47 -20.59 31.00
C LEU A 897 42.42 -19.81 31.80
N LEU A 898 41.63 -18.97 31.14
CA LEU A 898 40.52 -18.29 31.80
C LEU A 898 39.29 -19.20 32.04
N TRP A 899 39.27 -20.41 31.44
CA TRP A 899 38.16 -21.34 31.53
C TRP A 899 38.42 -22.54 32.45
N ILE A 900 39.64 -22.68 32.94
CA ILE A 900 40.05 -23.71 33.90
C ILE A 900 39.92 -23.20 35.32
#